data_18d8bf0ea86aa3d8c0c2ae9d569927e4
#
_entry.id   18d8bf0ea86aa3d8c0c2ae9d569927e4
#
_cell.length_a   1.000
_cell.length_b   1.000
_cell.length_c   1.000
_cell.angle_alpha   90.00
_cell.angle_beta   90.00
_cell.angle_gamma   90.00
#
_symmetry.space_group_name_H-M   'P 1'
#
loop_
_entity.id
_entity.type
_entity.pdbx_description
1 polymer ?
#
loop_
_entity_poly.entity_id
_entity_poly.type
_entity_poly.pdbx_seq_one_letter_code
_entity_poly.pdbx_strand_id
1 'polypeptide(L)'
;MSDFHQSGVITTFHNLRTQSIEQQEQEIRRFAKISPISLILPSLYSELKNDALLNIVNTLSEMDYIDHIIIGLDQANLKEFKHALQFFSPLPQNVKLLWNDGPRLRKIDNELKKFNLSPKQPGKGRNVWYMFGFALAQNNTKVIAVHDCDITTYNKEMLIRLIYPVIHPQLNFKYSKGFYSRIANRKMNGRVCRLLITPMLRALKKVCGTTEYLEYMDSFKYALSGEFAFQKDMLSDIRIPSDWGLEMGMLSEIFRNQVSNKVCQVDISDFYDHKHQVMSFDDKSKGLSKMSHDIAKSMFRKMATFGEVFSEERIRTIKAAYYRIALDLVDSYESDAIMNGISYDRHNELKSIELFAQNIISAGNDFLTHPKDMPFIPSWKRVASAVPDIFEKMIDAVDSDYNEHSSNDISISYPSSVLKKQLIGHLEVIYQFDKNVDDIADKIISELELDEQKNFELKDKNKWSHDDVIFITYGDSIKSINETPLKTLNRFLKNFLSDTITGVHILPFNPYSSDDGFSVIDYYKVNPELGTWDDINEISSSFDMMTDLVVNHCSSESDWFKNYLNESNPGNNYFFEPPDDFDYSDVVRPRSSPLISEFKGKNKSFNVWTTFSKDQVDLNFRNPQVLIEVCKIIKFYADKGIKYFRLDAIAFIWKKSGGSCVHLNETHELVKVIRLILENLKSDAIIITETNVPNKENLSYFGNGNETHLIYNFSLPPLLIYTYLSGDCTYLKTWMMSMPPAREGRSYFNFIASHDGVGLRPTEGLLNEKERKLMLKTLKKFGATITSRMNVDKKESPYEANISLYDAFKGTFKSSNNKYQVNRMLSAHTILLALEGIPGIYCHSFFGTENDHDLVAKTGRARSINRHSWNDNDLKDLILNDKNPENYLFNELRRRIRIRRKQEAFHPNATQLTLHFGSSIFAFWRESINRKQCIFAINNISDKSQKISLLELNLIGTESWTDLLTDKKFTANDNSITLEPYQSLWISNESRSS
;
A
#
# COMPACT_ATOMS: atom_id res chain seq x y z
N MET A 1 -3.30 38.12 -11.68
CA MET A 1 -2.39 37.06 -11.14
C MET A 1 -2.57 35.83 -12.00
N SER A 2 -1.52 35.31 -12.62
CA SER A 2 -1.60 34.03 -13.28
C SER A 2 -1.47 32.96 -12.21
N ASP A 3 -2.54 32.24 -11.92
CA ASP A 3 -2.50 31.12 -11.01
C ASP A 3 -1.75 29.97 -11.67
N PHE A 4 -0.87 29.29 -10.90
CA PHE A 4 -0.19 28.08 -11.37
C PHE A 4 -1.22 26.96 -11.53
N HIS A 5 -1.67 26.77 -12.76
CA HIS A 5 -2.72 25.82 -13.06
C HIS A 5 -2.19 24.38 -13.04
N GLN A 6 -2.81 23.54 -12.22
CA GLN A 6 -2.61 22.09 -12.21
C GLN A 6 -3.47 21.50 -13.34
N SER A 7 -2.88 21.26 -14.52
CA SER A 7 -3.61 20.75 -15.67
C SER A 7 -3.68 19.22 -15.65
N GLY A 8 -4.83 18.66 -16.02
CA GLY A 8 -5.06 17.23 -16.10
C GLY A 8 -5.28 16.56 -14.73
N VAL A 9 -5.02 15.26 -14.66
CA VAL A 9 -5.35 14.40 -13.50
C VAL A 9 -4.13 14.03 -12.64
N ILE A 10 -2.94 14.54 -12.97
CA ILE A 10 -1.68 14.30 -12.24
C ILE A 10 -1.16 15.62 -11.65
N THR A 11 -0.31 15.53 -10.63
CA THR A 11 0.32 16.71 -10.03
C THR A 11 1.48 17.22 -10.90
N THR A 12 1.54 18.53 -11.14
CA THR A 12 2.65 19.19 -11.84
C THR A 12 3.46 20.06 -10.89
N PHE A 13 4.74 19.78 -10.74
CA PHE A 13 5.70 20.59 -9.99
C PHE A 13 6.44 21.54 -10.93
N HIS A 14 6.25 22.83 -10.71
CA HIS A 14 6.92 23.90 -11.47
C HIS A 14 8.24 24.30 -10.80
N ASN A 15 9.19 24.80 -11.60
CA ASN A 15 10.41 25.37 -11.07
C ASN A 15 10.20 26.84 -10.68
N LEU A 16 9.77 27.08 -9.44
CA LEU A 16 9.49 28.43 -8.94
C LEU A 16 10.74 29.14 -8.38
N ARG A 17 11.84 28.41 -8.23
CA ARG A 17 13.15 28.92 -7.73
C ARG A 17 13.08 29.64 -6.38
N THR A 18 12.08 29.34 -5.56
CA THR A 18 11.92 29.91 -4.21
C THR A 18 12.73 29.17 -3.15
N GLN A 19 13.05 27.88 -3.40
CA GLN A 19 13.94 27.06 -2.59
C GLN A 19 15.22 26.83 -3.40
N SER A 20 16.39 26.96 -2.75
CA SER A 20 17.64 26.71 -3.44
C SER A 20 17.86 25.22 -3.71
N ILE A 21 18.63 24.93 -4.76
CA ILE A 21 18.95 23.54 -5.12
C ILE A 21 19.80 22.85 -4.03
N GLU A 22 20.65 23.62 -3.34
CA GLU A 22 21.48 23.16 -2.24
C GLU A 22 20.63 22.73 -1.05
N GLN A 23 19.54 23.45 -0.75
CA GLN A 23 18.59 23.06 0.31
C GLN A 23 17.88 21.76 -0.04
N GLN A 24 17.38 21.64 -1.29
CA GLN A 24 16.77 20.40 -1.76
C GLN A 24 17.74 19.22 -1.73
N GLU A 25 19.01 19.46 -2.12
CA GLU A 25 20.05 18.44 -2.09
C GLU A 25 20.36 17.98 -0.66
N GLN A 26 20.43 18.90 0.31
CA GLN A 26 20.63 18.56 1.73
C GLN A 26 19.46 17.71 2.28
N GLU A 27 18.22 18.03 1.91
CA GLU A 27 17.07 17.23 2.29
C GLU A 27 17.10 15.83 1.65
N ILE A 28 17.45 15.73 0.36
CA ILE A 28 17.62 14.44 -0.31
C ILE A 28 18.73 13.63 0.34
N ARG A 29 19.88 14.23 0.65
CA ARG A 29 21.00 13.57 1.36
C ARG A 29 20.56 12.96 2.68
N ARG A 30 19.66 13.64 3.40
CA ARG A 30 19.04 13.13 4.62
C ARG A 30 18.06 11.99 4.35
N PHE A 31 17.15 12.16 3.37
CA PHE A 31 16.15 11.15 3.04
C PHE A 31 16.76 9.90 2.40
N ALA A 32 17.88 10.02 1.69
CA ALA A 32 18.58 8.89 1.09
C ALA A 32 19.12 7.87 2.11
N LYS A 33 19.39 8.30 3.35
CA LYS A 33 19.75 7.39 4.45
C LYS A 33 18.63 6.38 4.78
N ILE A 34 17.37 6.80 4.62
CA ILE A 34 16.17 5.99 4.91
C ILE A 34 15.68 5.28 3.63
N SER A 35 15.81 5.96 2.50
CA SER A 35 15.33 5.50 1.19
C SER A 35 16.47 5.53 0.18
N PRO A 36 17.39 4.56 0.20
CA PRO A 36 18.55 4.52 -0.68
C PRO A 36 18.16 4.60 -2.15
N ILE A 37 18.93 5.42 -2.89
CA ILE A 37 18.67 5.77 -4.28
C ILE A 37 19.57 4.95 -5.19
N SER A 38 19.00 4.35 -6.23
CA SER A 38 19.75 3.79 -7.35
C SER A 38 19.46 4.57 -8.62
N LEU A 39 20.51 5.00 -9.29
CA LEU A 39 20.43 5.61 -10.61
C LEU A 39 20.71 4.57 -11.69
N ILE A 40 19.85 4.50 -12.68
CA ILE A 40 19.94 3.60 -13.83
C ILE A 40 20.34 4.42 -15.07
N LEU A 41 21.41 3.99 -15.74
CA LEU A 41 21.98 4.61 -16.94
C LEU A 41 22.04 3.58 -18.09
N PRO A 42 21.06 3.53 -19.00
CA PRO A 42 21.13 2.69 -20.20
C PRO A 42 22.13 3.29 -21.21
N SER A 43 23.23 2.59 -21.47
CA SER A 43 24.32 3.07 -22.33
C SER A 43 24.62 2.12 -23.49
N LEU A 44 24.92 2.70 -24.64
CA LEU A 44 25.64 2.01 -25.70
C LEU A 44 27.14 2.26 -25.50
N TYR A 45 27.98 1.31 -25.88
CA TYR A 45 29.41 1.53 -25.82
C TYR A 45 29.87 2.79 -26.60
N SER A 46 29.18 3.12 -27.70
CA SER A 46 29.49 4.34 -28.48
C SER A 46 29.33 5.63 -27.70
N GLU A 47 28.49 5.66 -26.65
CA GLU A 47 28.27 6.88 -25.83
C GLU A 47 29.46 7.19 -24.93
N LEU A 48 30.31 6.21 -24.59
CA LEU A 48 31.52 6.43 -23.81
C LEU A 48 32.56 7.29 -24.55
N LYS A 49 32.36 7.49 -25.86
CA LYS A 49 33.25 8.33 -26.72
C LYS A 49 32.76 9.77 -26.83
N ASN A 50 31.62 10.10 -26.22
CA ASN A 50 30.96 11.40 -26.29
C ASN A 50 31.16 12.19 -25.00
N ASP A 51 31.32 13.50 -25.11
CA ASP A 51 31.52 14.44 -24.00
C ASP A 51 30.28 14.46 -23.07
N ALA A 52 29.10 14.16 -23.56
CA ALA A 52 27.84 14.11 -22.78
C ALA A 52 27.96 13.14 -21.60
N LEU A 53 28.39 11.89 -21.87
CA LEU A 53 28.51 10.88 -20.80
C LEU A 53 29.64 11.22 -19.81
N LEU A 54 30.73 11.82 -20.29
CA LEU A 54 31.82 12.30 -19.42
C LEU A 54 31.32 13.39 -18.47
N ASN A 55 30.52 14.36 -18.97
CA ASN A 55 29.88 15.39 -18.14
C ASN A 55 28.94 14.79 -17.10
N ILE A 56 28.14 13.75 -17.47
CA ILE A 56 27.27 13.02 -16.53
C ILE A 56 28.10 12.37 -15.41
N VAL A 57 29.18 11.65 -15.75
CA VAL A 57 30.05 11.00 -14.76
C VAL A 57 30.67 12.02 -13.81
N ASN A 58 31.21 13.16 -14.34
CA ASN A 58 31.78 14.23 -13.52
C ASN A 58 30.73 14.83 -12.57
N THR A 59 29.51 15.09 -13.05
CA THR A 59 28.41 15.61 -12.22
C THR A 59 28.00 14.62 -11.11
N LEU A 60 27.88 13.31 -11.45
CA LEU A 60 27.50 12.26 -10.51
C LEU A 60 28.59 12.01 -9.45
N SER A 61 29.86 12.24 -9.76
CA SER A 61 30.97 12.07 -8.79
C SER A 61 30.84 13.00 -7.57
N GLU A 62 30.09 14.10 -7.68
CA GLU A 62 29.80 15.04 -6.59
C GLU A 62 28.58 14.65 -5.74
N MET A 63 27.81 13.61 -6.13
CA MET A 63 26.51 13.25 -5.55
C MET A 63 26.63 11.99 -4.67
N ASP A 64 27.32 12.10 -3.53
CA ASP A 64 27.65 11.00 -2.60
C ASP A 64 26.43 10.29 -1.94
N TYR A 65 25.25 10.86 -2.05
CA TYR A 65 23.99 10.30 -1.51
C TYR A 65 23.31 9.28 -2.44
N ILE A 66 23.85 9.04 -3.63
CA ILE A 66 23.40 7.95 -4.51
C ILE A 66 24.08 6.66 -4.05
N ASP A 67 23.31 5.65 -3.68
CA ASP A 67 23.83 4.38 -3.15
C ASP A 67 24.43 3.50 -4.26
N HIS A 68 23.68 3.32 -5.36
CA HIS A 68 24.10 2.53 -6.51
C HIS A 68 23.95 3.30 -7.82
N ILE A 69 24.91 3.11 -8.72
CA ILE A 69 24.78 3.49 -10.13
C ILE A 69 24.80 2.21 -10.96
N ILE A 70 23.68 1.87 -11.57
CA ILE A 70 23.49 0.66 -12.37
C ILE A 70 23.57 1.05 -13.84
N ILE A 71 24.58 0.57 -14.53
CA ILE A 71 24.85 0.89 -15.92
C ILE A 71 24.61 -0.35 -16.77
N GLY A 72 23.69 -0.26 -17.73
CA GLY A 72 23.50 -1.34 -18.70
C GLY A 72 24.26 -1.06 -19.98
N LEU A 73 25.27 -1.87 -20.28
CA LEU A 73 26.14 -1.70 -21.43
C LEU A 73 25.70 -2.62 -22.57
N ASP A 74 25.20 -2.04 -23.65
CA ASP A 74 24.83 -2.72 -24.89
C ASP A 74 25.89 -2.49 -25.99
N GLN A 75 25.97 -3.45 -26.93
CA GLN A 75 26.85 -3.42 -28.11
C GLN A 75 28.34 -3.31 -27.73
N ALA A 76 28.77 -4.08 -26.73
CA ALA A 76 30.14 -4.10 -26.25
C ALA A 76 30.76 -5.52 -26.31
N ASN A 77 31.95 -5.63 -26.87
CA ASN A 77 32.81 -6.80 -26.75
C ASN A 77 33.63 -6.78 -25.45
N LEU A 78 34.42 -7.81 -25.17
CA LEU A 78 35.21 -7.92 -23.94
C LEU A 78 36.20 -6.75 -23.74
N LYS A 79 36.84 -6.28 -24.81
CA LYS A 79 37.79 -5.15 -24.72
C LYS A 79 37.05 -3.87 -24.37
N GLU A 80 35.91 -3.68 -24.96
CA GLU A 80 35.04 -2.52 -24.75
C GLU A 80 34.41 -2.54 -23.36
N PHE A 81 34.06 -3.71 -22.84
CA PHE A 81 33.59 -3.89 -21.46
C PHE A 81 34.68 -3.53 -20.44
N LYS A 82 35.93 -4.00 -20.65
CA LYS A 82 37.05 -3.61 -19.80
C LYS A 82 37.34 -2.09 -19.83
N HIS A 83 37.21 -1.47 -20.99
CA HIS A 83 37.31 -0.02 -21.11
C HIS A 83 36.17 0.69 -20.35
N ALA A 84 34.96 0.19 -20.41
CA ALA A 84 33.84 0.76 -19.68
C ALA A 84 34.04 0.66 -18.15
N LEU A 85 34.58 -0.45 -17.61
CA LEU A 85 34.96 -0.57 -16.20
C LEU A 85 35.95 0.53 -15.78
N GLN A 86 36.93 0.81 -16.61
CA GLN A 86 37.89 1.91 -16.34
C GLN A 86 37.26 3.30 -16.45
N PHE A 87 36.37 3.50 -17.44
CA PHE A 87 35.69 4.78 -17.66
C PHE A 87 34.82 5.19 -16.45
N PHE A 88 34.12 4.24 -15.82
CA PHE A 88 33.25 4.52 -14.68
C PHE A 88 33.96 4.38 -13.31
N SER A 89 35.25 3.99 -13.27
CA SER A 89 35.99 3.84 -12.02
C SER A 89 36.16 5.11 -11.17
N PRO A 90 36.09 6.35 -11.71
CA PRO A 90 36.14 7.57 -10.89
C PRO A 90 34.89 7.82 -10.02
N LEU A 91 33.78 7.14 -10.28
CA LEU A 91 32.54 7.30 -9.50
C LEU A 91 32.71 6.72 -8.09
N PRO A 92 32.45 7.51 -7.01
CA PRO A 92 32.63 7.07 -5.63
C PRO A 92 31.50 6.14 -5.15
N GLN A 93 30.40 6.07 -5.89
CA GLN A 93 29.23 5.24 -5.57
C GLN A 93 29.48 3.76 -5.89
N ASN A 94 28.59 2.88 -5.42
CA ASN A 94 28.62 1.47 -5.79
C ASN A 94 28.18 1.29 -7.25
N VAL A 95 29.15 1.27 -8.17
CA VAL A 95 28.88 1.12 -9.61
C VAL A 95 28.72 -0.35 -9.97
N LYS A 96 27.61 -0.68 -10.63
CA LYS A 96 27.33 -2.01 -11.19
C LYS A 96 27.15 -1.93 -12.70
N LEU A 97 28.05 -2.57 -13.43
CA LEU A 97 28.05 -2.58 -14.89
C LEU A 97 27.52 -3.92 -15.42
N LEU A 98 26.34 -3.89 -16.01
CA LEU A 98 25.72 -5.05 -16.65
C LEU A 98 26.22 -5.18 -18.10
N TRP A 99 26.98 -6.22 -18.39
CA TRP A 99 27.42 -6.49 -19.75
C TRP A 99 26.37 -7.34 -20.50
N ASN A 100 25.43 -6.65 -21.16
CA ASN A 100 24.28 -7.30 -21.80
C ASN A 100 24.65 -8.29 -22.90
N ASP A 101 25.80 -8.12 -23.55
CA ASP A 101 26.32 -9.05 -24.57
C ASP A 101 27.33 -10.05 -24.01
N GLY A 102 27.61 -9.99 -22.72
CA GLY A 102 28.53 -10.87 -22.01
C GLY A 102 28.02 -12.31 -21.86
N PRO A 103 28.94 -13.27 -21.72
CA PRO A 103 28.58 -14.69 -21.73
C PRO A 103 27.68 -15.10 -20.56
N ARG A 104 27.80 -14.43 -19.40
CA ARG A 104 27.02 -14.77 -18.19
C ARG A 104 25.57 -14.31 -18.32
N LEU A 105 25.32 -13.07 -18.72
CA LEU A 105 23.95 -12.60 -18.98
C LEU A 105 23.31 -13.33 -20.17
N ARG A 106 24.09 -13.69 -21.20
CA ARG A 106 23.59 -14.54 -22.31
C ARG A 106 23.22 -15.95 -21.86
N LYS A 107 23.87 -16.51 -20.84
CA LYS A 107 23.48 -17.79 -20.24
C LYS A 107 22.11 -17.67 -19.57
N ILE A 108 21.83 -16.60 -18.83
CA ILE A 108 20.53 -16.29 -18.25
C ILE A 108 19.48 -16.12 -19.37
N ASP A 109 19.78 -15.39 -20.43
CA ASP A 109 18.92 -15.25 -21.60
C ASP A 109 18.49 -16.59 -22.19
N ASN A 110 19.45 -17.52 -22.34
CA ASN A 110 19.21 -18.86 -22.87
C ASN A 110 18.35 -19.73 -21.92
N GLU A 111 18.47 -19.53 -20.63
CA GLU A 111 17.57 -20.16 -19.65
C GLU A 111 16.15 -19.63 -19.77
N LEU A 112 15.98 -18.30 -19.81
CA LEU A 112 14.68 -17.63 -19.97
C LEU A 112 13.98 -17.98 -21.30
N LYS A 113 14.74 -18.21 -22.37
CA LYS A 113 14.20 -18.69 -23.68
C LYS A 113 13.45 -20.01 -23.55
N LYS A 114 13.90 -20.93 -22.67
CA LYS A 114 13.21 -22.21 -22.47
C LYS A 114 11.78 -22.05 -21.95
N PHE A 115 11.52 -20.94 -21.26
CA PHE A 115 10.20 -20.57 -20.72
C PHE A 115 9.46 -19.52 -21.55
N ASN A 116 9.98 -19.13 -22.73
CA ASN A 116 9.47 -18.01 -23.54
C ASN A 116 9.42 -16.65 -22.79
N LEU A 117 10.39 -16.41 -21.88
CA LEU A 117 10.46 -15.22 -21.04
C LEU A 117 11.60 -14.27 -21.42
N SER A 118 12.49 -14.66 -22.32
CA SER A 118 13.59 -13.79 -22.80
C SER A 118 13.07 -12.68 -23.70
N PRO A 119 13.62 -11.45 -23.60
CA PRO A 119 13.36 -10.35 -24.54
C PRO A 119 13.73 -10.78 -25.98
N LYS A 120 12.79 -10.57 -26.91
CA LYS A 120 12.96 -11.04 -28.31
C LYS A 120 13.85 -10.11 -29.16
N GLN A 121 13.88 -8.83 -28.82
CA GLN A 121 14.60 -7.80 -29.61
C GLN A 121 15.67 -7.11 -28.77
N PRO A 122 16.87 -6.84 -29.32
CA PRO A 122 17.85 -5.97 -28.68
C PRO A 122 17.40 -4.51 -28.72
N GLY A 123 17.88 -3.69 -27.79
CA GLY A 123 17.60 -2.25 -27.75
C GLY A 123 17.37 -1.72 -26.34
N LYS A 124 17.02 -0.42 -26.23
CA LYS A 124 16.85 0.28 -24.94
C LYS A 124 15.90 -0.43 -23.99
N GLY A 125 14.75 -0.95 -24.49
CA GLY A 125 13.77 -1.67 -23.67
C GLY A 125 14.36 -2.92 -23.02
N ARG A 126 15.15 -3.74 -23.76
CA ARG A 126 15.86 -4.91 -23.18
C ARG A 126 16.88 -4.49 -22.14
N ASN A 127 17.68 -3.46 -22.44
CA ASN A 127 18.70 -2.94 -21.55
C ASN A 127 18.08 -2.46 -20.22
N VAL A 128 17.07 -1.61 -20.29
CA VAL A 128 16.33 -1.13 -19.10
C VAL A 128 15.69 -2.29 -18.32
N TRP A 129 15.15 -3.30 -19.02
CA TRP A 129 14.55 -4.47 -18.38
C TRP A 129 15.57 -5.26 -17.54
N TYR A 130 16.78 -5.53 -18.05
CA TYR A 130 17.82 -6.20 -17.28
C TYR A 130 18.25 -5.37 -16.07
N MET A 131 18.44 -4.06 -16.24
CA MET A 131 18.78 -3.18 -15.13
C MET A 131 17.68 -3.14 -14.05
N PHE A 132 16.41 -3.18 -14.46
CA PHE A 132 15.30 -3.28 -13.51
C PHE A 132 15.33 -4.61 -12.73
N GLY A 133 15.63 -5.72 -13.39
CA GLY A 133 15.81 -7.01 -12.72
C GLY A 133 16.95 -6.99 -11.73
N PHE A 134 18.07 -6.39 -12.09
CA PHE A 134 19.21 -6.23 -11.21
C PHE A 134 18.89 -5.28 -10.03
N ALA A 135 18.19 -4.16 -10.27
CA ALA A 135 17.73 -3.26 -9.21
C ALA A 135 16.74 -3.94 -8.24
N LEU A 136 15.88 -4.84 -8.74
CA LEU A 136 15.02 -5.67 -7.89
C LEU A 136 15.83 -6.63 -7.00
N ALA A 137 16.91 -7.18 -7.53
CA ALA A 137 17.82 -8.08 -6.80
C ALA A 137 18.60 -7.37 -5.68
N GLN A 138 18.83 -6.03 -5.78
CA GLN A 138 19.54 -5.25 -4.76
C GLN A 138 18.66 -5.00 -3.52
N ASN A 139 19.08 -5.45 -2.34
CA ASN A 139 18.29 -5.32 -1.11
C ASN A 139 18.14 -3.87 -0.64
N ASN A 140 19.15 -3.03 -0.85
CA ASN A 140 19.18 -1.67 -0.30
C ASN A 140 18.43 -0.62 -1.15
N THR A 141 18.09 -0.88 -2.41
CA THR A 141 17.42 0.07 -3.28
C THR A 141 15.96 0.30 -2.85
N LYS A 142 15.55 1.55 -2.71
CA LYS A 142 14.13 1.92 -2.49
C LYS A 142 13.60 2.89 -3.52
N VAL A 143 14.40 3.85 -3.96
CA VAL A 143 14.07 4.81 -5.02
C VAL A 143 14.96 4.54 -6.22
N ILE A 144 14.35 4.52 -7.40
CA ILE A 144 15.06 4.29 -8.65
C ILE A 144 14.83 5.49 -9.55
N ALA A 145 15.91 6.08 -10.07
CA ALA A 145 15.87 7.08 -11.12
C ALA A 145 16.47 6.50 -12.42
N VAL A 146 15.94 6.90 -13.55
CA VAL A 146 16.44 6.54 -14.89
C VAL A 146 16.77 7.81 -15.63
N HIS A 147 17.98 7.91 -16.18
CA HIS A 147 18.43 9.01 -17.04
C HIS A 147 19.06 8.46 -18.31
N ASP A 148 18.89 9.17 -19.40
CA ASP A 148 19.58 8.87 -20.65
C ASP A 148 21.06 9.30 -20.58
N CYS A 149 21.94 8.59 -21.30
CA CYS A 149 23.39 8.82 -21.27
C CYS A 149 23.89 9.85 -22.29
N ASP A 150 23.01 10.41 -23.12
CA ASP A 150 23.35 11.33 -24.21
C ASP A 150 22.92 12.78 -23.97
N ILE A 151 22.60 13.14 -22.71
CA ILE A 151 22.18 14.48 -22.31
C ILE A 151 23.37 15.42 -22.27
N THR A 152 23.43 16.35 -23.20
CA THR A 152 24.55 17.30 -23.31
C THR A 152 24.50 18.44 -22.29
N THR A 153 23.32 18.76 -21.77
CA THR A 153 23.05 19.82 -20.79
C THR A 153 22.90 19.32 -19.37
N TYR A 154 23.41 18.09 -19.08
CA TYR A 154 23.23 17.45 -17.78
C TYR A 154 23.84 18.26 -16.64
N ASN A 155 23.09 18.43 -15.56
CA ASN A 155 23.50 19.03 -14.31
C ASN A 155 22.79 18.37 -13.11
N LYS A 156 23.29 18.60 -11.89
CA LYS A 156 22.76 17.98 -10.67
C LYS A 156 21.29 18.32 -10.38
N GLU A 157 20.82 19.51 -10.78
CA GLU A 157 19.44 19.96 -10.57
C GLU A 157 18.44 19.01 -11.23
N MET A 158 18.77 18.45 -12.39
CA MET A 158 17.91 17.53 -13.12
C MET A 158 17.55 16.30 -12.27
N LEU A 159 18.55 15.67 -11.65
CA LEU A 159 18.32 14.48 -10.82
C LEU A 159 17.69 14.84 -9.47
N ILE A 160 18.16 15.90 -8.82
CA ILE A 160 17.63 16.39 -7.55
C ILE A 160 16.11 16.62 -7.65
N ARG A 161 15.69 17.41 -8.63
CA ARG A 161 14.27 17.73 -8.82
C ARG A 161 13.44 16.50 -9.17
N LEU A 162 13.97 15.61 -10.01
CA LEU A 162 13.30 14.41 -10.46
C LEU A 162 12.97 13.45 -9.31
N ILE A 163 13.93 13.21 -8.41
CA ILE A 163 13.78 12.27 -7.31
C ILE A 163 13.06 12.86 -6.09
N TYR A 164 13.06 14.17 -5.92
CA TYR A 164 12.54 14.85 -4.74
C TYR A 164 11.08 14.45 -4.40
N PRO A 165 10.11 14.43 -5.33
CA PRO A 165 8.75 14.05 -5.00
C PRO A 165 8.57 12.59 -4.56
N VAL A 166 9.47 11.70 -5.00
CA VAL A 166 9.40 10.25 -4.72
C VAL A 166 10.09 9.91 -3.40
N ILE A 167 11.13 10.66 -3.04
CA ILE A 167 11.91 10.40 -1.83
C ILE A 167 11.41 11.18 -0.62
N HIS A 168 10.76 12.33 -0.83
CA HIS A 168 10.30 13.21 0.25
C HIS A 168 9.14 12.56 1.02
N PRO A 169 9.24 12.35 2.34
CA PRO A 169 8.29 11.56 3.12
C PRO A 169 6.86 12.15 3.15
N GLN A 170 6.72 13.47 3.05
CA GLN A 170 5.41 14.14 3.08
C GLN A 170 4.72 14.17 1.71
N LEU A 171 5.46 14.12 0.59
CA LEU A 171 4.88 14.21 -0.75
C LEU A 171 4.29 12.87 -1.21
N ASN A 172 4.92 11.75 -0.84
CA ASN A 172 4.42 10.39 -1.02
C ASN A 172 3.98 10.05 -2.46
N PHE A 173 4.71 10.53 -3.47
CA PHE A 173 4.53 10.13 -4.86
C PHE A 173 5.24 8.81 -5.13
N LYS A 174 4.59 7.98 -5.96
CA LYS A 174 5.15 6.69 -6.38
C LYS A 174 5.95 6.79 -7.68
N TYR A 175 5.58 7.75 -8.53
CA TYR A 175 6.19 7.97 -9.83
C TYR A 175 6.33 9.46 -10.12
N SER A 176 7.49 9.87 -10.61
CA SER A 176 7.84 11.22 -11.02
C SER A 176 8.40 11.19 -12.43
N LYS A 177 7.85 12.01 -13.33
CA LYS A 177 8.26 12.15 -14.73
C LYS A 177 8.90 13.52 -14.95
N GLY A 178 10.11 13.57 -15.45
CA GLY A 178 10.74 14.83 -15.84
C GLY A 178 10.07 15.45 -17.06
N PHE A 179 9.90 16.77 -17.07
CA PHE A 179 9.60 17.52 -18.29
C PHE A 179 10.49 18.76 -18.39
N TYR A 180 10.66 19.26 -19.58
CA TYR A 180 11.57 20.34 -19.91
C TYR A 180 11.27 20.95 -21.27
N SER A 181 11.75 22.17 -21.52
CA SER A 181 11.70 22.81 -22.84
C SER A 181 12.84 22.32 -23.71
N ARG A 182 12.53 21.65 -24.82
CA ARG A 182 13.54 21.18 -25.78
C ARG A 182 13.95 22.29 -26.74
N ILE A 183 14.78 23.18 -26.24
CA ILE A 183 15.34 24.29 -27.00
C ILE A 183 16.87 24.18 -26.96
N ALA A 184 17.50 24.09 -28.12
CA ALA A 184 18.94 24.08 -28.28
C ALA A 184 19.34 24.90 -29.50
N ASN A 185 20.43 25.61 -29.42
CA ASN A 185 20.94 26.45 -30.51
C ASN A 185 19.90 27.41 -31.12
N ARG A 186 19.03 27.97 -30.26
CA ARG A 186 17.86 28.79 -30.66
C ARG A 186 16.92 28.10 -31.65
N LYS A 187 16.79 26.78 -31.53
CA LYS A 187 15.82 25.98 -32.33
C LYS A 187 14.87 25.23 -31.42
N MET A 188 13.61 25.15 -31.83
CA MET A 188 12.59 24.35 -31.13
C MET A 188 12.68 22.90 -31.57
N ASN A 189 13.01 22.00 -30.65
CA ASN A 189 13.12 20.55 -30.86
C ASN A 189 11.90 19.80 -30.33
N GLY A 190 11.93 18.46 -30.22
CA GLY A 190 10.87 17.63 -29.67
C GLY A 190 9.67 17.39 -30.58
N ARG A 191 9.88 17.28 -31.89
CA ARG A 191 8.84 17.11 -32.93
C ARG A 191 7.88 15.95 -32.63
N VAL A 192 8.39 14.81 -32.12
CA VAL A 192 7.53 13.64 -31.86
C VAL A 192 6.52 13.93 -30.76
N CYS A 193 6.92 14.60 -29.68
CA CYS A 193 5.95 15.03 -28.67
C CYS A 193 4.98 16.07 -29.18
N ARG A 194 5.49 17.14 -29.78
CA ARG A 194 4.70 18.29 -30.24
C ARG A 194 3.76 17.98 -31.40
N LEU A 195 4.24 17.22 -32.39
CA LEU A 195 3.56 17.02 -33.67
C LEU A 195 3.01 15.60 -33.88
N LEU A 196 3.32 14.63 -33.03
CA LEU A 196 2.71 13.30 -33.08
C LEU A 196 1.86 13.03 -31.84
N ILE A 197 2.45 13.02 -30.62
CA ILE A 197 1.74 12.54 -29.44
C ILE A 197 0.61 13.48 -29.05
N THR A 198 0.88 14.75 -28.85
CA THR A 198 -0.15 15.73 -28.47
C THR A 198 -1.32 15.78 -29.43
N PRO A 199 -1.11 15.93 -30.77
CA PRO A 199 -2.26 15.94 -31.70
C PRO A 199 -2.92 14.57 -31.83
N MET A 200 -2.20 13.46 -31.70
CA MET A 200 -2.78 12.10 -31.73
C MET A 200 -3.70 11.85 -30.53
N LEU A 201 -3.29 12.22 -29.30
CA LEU A 201 -4.13 12.11 -28.10
C LEU A 201 -5.41 12.95 -28.25
N ARG A 202 -5.30 14.18 -28.77
CA ARG A 202 -6.47 15.05 -29.06
C ARG A 202 -7.37 14.47 -30.15
N ALA A 203 -6.79 13.84 -31.18
CA ALA A 203 -7.55 13.17 -32.21
C ALA A 203 -8.29 11.94 -31.68
N LEU A 204 -7.64 11.14 -30.83
CA LEU A 204 -8.27 10.00 -30.16
C LEU A 204 -9.41 10.45 -29.25
N LYS A 205 -9.24 11.49 -28.44
CA LYS A 205 -10.32 12.08 -27.62
C LYS A 205 -11.50 12.53 -28.50
N LYS A 206 -11.24 13.14 -29.65
CA LYS A 206 -12.27 13.63 -30.57
C LYS A 206 -13.05 12.51 -31.24
N VAL A 207 -12.40 11.39 -31.58
CA VAL A 207 -13.00 10.29 -32.36
C VAL A 207 -13.52 9.17 -31.45
N CYS A 208 -12.82 8.84 -30.37
CA CYS A 208 -13.16 7.76 -29.45
C CYS A 208 -13.91 8.25 -28.21
N GLY A 209 -13.95 9.56 -27.97
CA GLY A 209 -14.44 10.14 -26.72
C GLY A 209 -13.33 10.29 -25.68
N THR A 210 -13.63 11.08 -24.65
CA THR A 210 -12.71 11.32 -23.53
C THR A 210 -12.80 10.19 -22.53
N THR A 211 -11.69 9.48 -22.32
CA THR A 211 -11.55 8.42 -21.31
C THR A 211 -10.55 8.85 -20.24
N GLU A 212 -10.62 8.26 -19.03
CA GLU A 212 -9.65 8.53 -17.96
C GLU A 212 -8.21 8.28 -18.41
N TYR A 213 -7.98 7.25 -19.21
CA TYR A 213 -6.67 6.95 -19.78
C TYR A 213 -6.15 8.06 -20.69
N LEU A 214 -6.99 8.58 -21.60
CA LEU A 214 -6.62 9.67 -22.50
C LEU A 214 -6.41 10.99 -21.75
N GLU A 215 -7.21 11.27 -20.70
CA GLU A 215 -6.97 12.41 -19.80
C GLU A 215 -5.62 12.28 -19.07
N TYR A 216 -5.33 11.10 -18.53
CA TYR A 216 -4.07 10.83 -17.87
C TYR A 216 -2.87 11.04 -18.83
N MET A 217 -2.92 10.47 -20.04
CA MET A 217 -1.82 10.59 -21.00
C MET A 217 -1.63 12.03 -21.50
N ASP A 218 -2.71 12.78 -21.69
CA ASP A 218 -2.68 14.18 -22.12
C ASP A 218 -2.28 15.16 -21.00
N SER A 219 -2.24 14.68 -19.75
CA SER A 219 -1.75 15.48 -18.60
C SER A 219 -0.25 15.70 -18.63
N PHE A 220 0.54 14.83 -19.30
CA PHE A 220 1.98 14.95 -19.34
C PHE A 220 2.43 16.00 -20.36
N LYS A 221 3.19 16.99 -19.87
CA LYS A 221 3.79 18.03 -20.72
C LYS A 221 4.84 17.47 -21.69
N TYR A 222 5.57 16.43 -21.28
CA TYR A 222 6.54 15.73 -22.11
C TYR A 222 6.52 14.21 -21.84
N ALA A 223 5.59 13.50 -22.48
CA ALA A 223 5.35 12.07 -22.25
C ALA A 223 6.54 11.16 -22.64
N LEU A 224 7.40 11.60 -23.58
CA LEU A 224 8.56 10.86 -24.07
C LEU A 224 9.87 11.16 -23.34
N SER A 225 9.87 11.91 -22.23
CA SER A 225 11.08 12.08 -21.43
C SER A 225 11.69 10.73 -21.04
N GLY A 226 12.98 10.55 -21.23
CA GLY A 226 13.73 9.39 -20.74
C GLY A 226 14.00 9.46 -19.24
N GLU A 227 13.76 10.63 -18.63
CA GLU A 227 14.02 10.94 -17.23
C GLU A 227 12.77 10.69 -16.39
N PHE A 228 12.84 9.69 -15.51
CA PHE A 228 11.76 9.38 -14.55
C PHE A 228 12.32 8.71 -13.30
N ALA A 229 11.63 8.90 -12.18
CA ALA A 229 11.95 8.26 -10.92
C ALA A 229 10.70 7.60 -10.31
N PHE A 230 10.92 6.52 -9.55
CA PHE A 230 9.84 5.78 -8.94
C PHE A 230 10.30 4.95 -7.74
N GLN A 231 9.36 4.49 -6.96
CA GLN A 231 9.64 3.56 -5.87
C GLN A 231 9.82 2.14 -6.37
N LYS A 232 10.82 1.42 -5.85
CA LYS A 232 11.21 0.07 -6.28
C LYS A 232 10.06 -0.94 -6.29
N ASP A 233 9.12 -0.81 -5.35
CA ASP A 233 7.97 -1.71 -5.21
C ASP A 233 7.08 -1.78 -6.46
N MET A 234 7.18 -0.78 -7.34
CA MET A 234 6.44 -0.75 -8.60
C MET A 234 6.99 -1.69 -9.68
N LEU A 235 8.28 -2.04 -9.60
CA LEU A 235 8.97 -2.72 -10.71
C LEU A 235 8.53 -4.16 -10.97
N SER A 236 8.15 -4.90 -9.93
CA SER A 236 7.87 -6.34 -10.04
C SER A 236 6.76 -6.65 -11.05
N ASP A 237 5.76 -5.78 -11.14
CA ASP A 237 4.53 -6.00 -11.92
C ASP A 237 4.53 -5.27 -13.28
N ILE A 238 5.48 -4.34 -13.50
CA ILE A 238 5.55 -3.55 -14.73
C ILE A 238 6.07 -4.40 -15.90
N ARG A 239 5.36 -4.33 -17.03
CA ARG A 239 5.78 -4.88 -18.31
C ARG A 239 6.30 -3.77 -19.21
N ILE A 240 7.49 -3.95 -19.73
CA ILE A 240 8.19 -2.95 -20.54
C ILE A 240 8.06 -3.33 -22.02
N PRO A 241 7.69 -2.39 -22.93
CA PRO A 241 7.82 -2.61 -24.36
C PRO A 241 9.29 -2.78 -24.78
N SER A 242 9.53 -3.65 -25.75
CA SER A 242 10.86 -3.84 -26.35
C SER A 242 11.18 -2.86 -27.47
N ASP A 243 10.16 -2.15 -27.98
CA ASP A 243 10.25 -1.20 -29.09
C ASP A 243 10.33 0.27 -28.62
N TRP A 244 10.22 1.24 -29.57
CA TRP A 244 10.21 2.68 -29.30
C TRP A 244 8.97 3.18 -28.50
N GLY A 245 8.07 2.29 -28.12
CA GLY A 245 6.96 2.57 -27.23
C GLY A 245 7.31 2.53 -25.74
N LEU A 246 8.59 2.45 -25.36
CA LEU A 246 9.04 2.26 -23.97
C LEU A 246 8.40 3.27 -23.00
N GLU A 247 8.57 4.56 -23.24
CA GLU A 247 8.10 5.63 -22.36
C GLU A 247 6.56 5.65 -22.30
N MET A 248 5.89 5.54 -23.46
CA MET A 248 4.42 5.48 -23.52
C MET A 248 3.86 4.21 -22.87
N GLY A 249 4.54 3.08 -23.06
CA GLY A 249 4.18 1.81 -22.45
C GLY A 249 4.34 1.82 -20.94
N MET A 250 5.43 2.42 -20.43
CA MET A 250 5.66 2.65 -18.99
C MET A 250 4.54 3.48 -18.38
N LEU A 251 4.20 4.63 -18.97
CA LEU A 251 3.10 5.47 -18.47
C LEU A 251 1.76 4.72 -18.45
N SER A 252 1.53 3.88 -19.46
CA SER A 252 0.31 3.06 -19.54
C SER A 252 0.27 1.96 -18.46
N GLU A 253 1.40 1.34 -18.13
CA GLU A 253 1.48 0.35 -17.03
C GLU A 253 1.37 1.03 -15.66
N ILE A 254 1.90 2.26 -15.52
CA ILE A 254 1.73 3.06 -14.31
C ILE A 254 0.27 3.45 -14.12
N PHE A 255 -0.43 3.90 -15.15
CA PHE A 255 -1.87 4.16 -15.10
C PHE A 255 -2.67 2.95 -14.60
N ARG A 256 -2.31 1.74 -15.09
CA ARG A 256 -2.97 0.50 -14.70
C ARG A 256 -2.73 0.12 -13.23
N ASN A 257 -1.53 0.42 -12.71
CA ASN A 257 -1.07 -0.07 -11.43
C ASN A 257 -1.10 0.97 -10.31
N GLN A 258 -1.31 2.26 -10.63
CA GLN A 258 -1.30 3.37 -9.66
C GLN A 258 -2.52 4.27 -9.85
N VAL A 259 -2.93 4.91 -8.77
CA VAL A 259 -3.89 6.00 -8.81
C VAL A 259 -3.21 7.31 -9.24
N SER A 260 -3.89 8.14 -10.03
CA SER A 260 -3.32 9.34 -10.65
C SER A 260 -2.72 10.34 -9.64
N ASN A 261 -3.25 10.40 -8.41
CA ASN A 261 -2.74 11.26 -7.34
C ASN A 261 -1.39 10.79 -6.74
N LYS A 262 -0.88 9.61 -7.13
CA LYS A 262 0.46 9.11 -6.77
C LYS A 262 1.47 9.30 -7.89
N VAL A 263 1.05 9.95 -8.98
CA VAL A 263 1.86 10.23 -10.17
C VAL A 263 2.03 11.74 -10.27
N CYS A 264 3.26 12.18 -10.53
CA CYS A 264 3.56 13.59 -10.79
C CYS A 264 4.48 13.76 -11.98
N GLN A 265 4.55 14.98 -12.46
CA GLN A 265 5.58 15.44 -13.40
C GLN A 265 6.29 16.66 -12.82
N VAL A 266 7.59 16.79 -13.13
CA VAL A 266 8.45 17.81 -12.53
C VAL A 266 9.21 18.55 -13.63
N ASP A 267 9.25 19.86 -13.53
CA ASP A 267 10.10 20.71 -14.35
C ASP A 267 11.55 20.56 -13.88
N ILE A 268 12.38 19.85 -14.67
CA ILE A 268 13.74 19.48 -14.28
C ILE A 268 14.83 20.33 -14.94
N SER A 269 14.50 21.09 -15.97
CA SER A 269 15.50 21.93 -16.67
C SER A 269 14.84 22.99 -17.56
N ASP A 270 15.40 24.20 -17.56
CA ASP A 270 14.98 25.27 -18.46
C ASP A 270 15.35 24.97 -19.92
N PHE A 271 16.50 24.35 -20.13
CA PHE A 271 17.03 23.99 -21.46
C PHE A 271 17.51 22.55 -21.44
N TYR A 272 17.09 21.79 -22.44
CA TYR A 272 17.46 20.38 -22.55
C TYR A 272 17.84 20.03 -23.99
N ASP A 273 18.99 19.41 -24.13
CA ASP A 273 19.44 18.89 -25.43
C ASP A 273 20.08 17.52 -25.32
N HIS A 274 19.80 16.68 -26.31
CA HIS A 274 20.39 15.36 -26.50
C HIS A 274 20.45 15.02 -27.97
N LYS A 275 21.08 13.92 -28.34
CA LYS A 275 21.26 13.44 -29.71
C LYS A 275 19.94 13.41 -30.51
N HIS A 276 19.93 13.97 -31.69
CA HIS A 276 18.75 14.04 -32.58
C HIS A 276 18.66 12.84 -33.51
N GLN A 277 17.46 12.27 -33.63
CA GLN A 277 17.17 11.24 -34.63
C GLN A 277 16.95 11.87 -36.02
N VAL A 278 17.55 11.26 -37.06
CA VAL A 278 17.44 11.74 -38.43
C VAL A 278 16.07 11.40 -39.02
N MET A 279 15.47 12.31 -39.77
CA MET A 279 14.29 12.02 -40.61
C MET A 279 14.67 11.07 -41.72
N SER A 280 14.02 9.92 -41.78
CA SER A 280 14.25 8.87 -42.77
C SER A 280 12.93 8.57 -43.48
N PHE A 281 12.70 9.27 -44.58
CA PHE A 281 11.49 9.07 -45.40
C PHE A 281 11.55 7.76 -46.23
N ASP A 282 12.75 7.34 -46.62
CA ASP A 282 12.98 6.22 -47.50
C ASP A 282 13.18 4.88 -46.79
N ASP A 283 13.49 4.92 -45.48
CA ASP A 283 13.69 3.70 -44.68
C ASP A 283 12.75 3.69 -43.45
N LYS A 284 11.63 3.00 -43.60
CA LYS A 284 10.61 2.81 -42.56
C LYS A 284 11.12 2.04 -41.32
N SER A 285 12.27 1.39 -41.42
CA SER A 285 12.85 0.58 -40.33
C SER A 285 13.75 1.38 -39.37
N LYS A 286 13.97 2.68 -39.63
CA LYS A 286 14.95 3.51 -38.90
C LYS A 286 14.41 4.91 -38.55
N GLY A 287 15.07 5.55 -37.60
CA GLY A 287 14.87 6.96 -37.26
C GLY A 287 13.43 7.30 -36.82
N LEU A 288 13.01 8.53 -37.14
CA LEU A 288 11.68 9.04 -36.76
C LEU A 288 10.53 8.26 -37.39
N SER A 289 10.72 7.59 -38.55
CA SER A 289 9.67 6.80 -39.16
C SER A 289 9.33 5.58 -38.30
N LYS A 290 10.30 4.78 -37.91
CA LYS A 290 10.07 3.63 -37.04
C LYS A 290 9.51 4.06 -35.67
N MET A 291 10.08 5.09 -35.08
CA MET A 291 9.65 5.60 -33.77
C MET A 291 8.18 6.02 -33.79
N SER A 292 7.75 6.80 -34.80
CA SER A 292 6.35 7.24 -34.87
C SER A 292 5.37 6.10 -35.13
N HIS A 293 5.78 5.11 -35.96
CA HIS A 293 4.99 3.91 -36.19
C HIS A 293 4.79 3.09 -34.91
N ASP A 294 5.87 2.79 -34.18
CA ASP A 294 5.82 1.96 -32.98
C ASP A 294 4.99 2.64 -31.87
N ILE A 295 5.14 3.96 -31.69
CA ILE A 295 4.35 4.76 -30.75
C ILE A 295 2.86 4.71 -31.11
N ALA A 296 2.49 4.98 -32.37
CA ALA A 296 1.09 4.96 -32.81
C ALA A 296 0.48 3.56 -32.64
N LYS A 297 1.20 2.50 -33.00
CA LYS A 297 0.78 1.10 -32.81
C LYS A 297 0.56 0.78 -31.33
N SER A 298 1.45 1.26 -30.44
CA SER A 298 1.33 1.11 -28.98
C SER A 298 0.06 1.79 -28.45
N MET A 299 -0.28 3.00 -28.95
CA MET A 299 -1.50 3.72 -28.55
C MET A 299 -2.77 2.98 -28.99
N PHE A 300 -2.84 2.48 -30.23
CA PHE A 300 -3.98 1.68 -30.69
C PHE A 300 -4.17 0.41 -29.86
N ARG A 301 -3.09 -0.33 -29.58
CA ARG A 301 -3.15 -1.53 -28.72
C ARG A 301 -3.69 -1.19 -27.34
N LYS A 302 -3.21 -0.10 -26.75
CA LYS A 302 -3.62 0.25 -25.40
C LYS A 302 -5.08 0.68 -25.35
N MET A 303 -5.54 1.48 -26.31
CA MET A 303 -6.96 1.84 -26.41
C MET A 303 -7.85 0.61 -26.59
N ALA A 304 -7.41 -0.38 -27.36
CA ALA A 304 -8.12 -1.64 -27.53
C ALA A 304 -8.21 -2.43 -26.19
N THR A 305 -7.22 -2.36 -25.31
CA THR A 305 -7.31 -3.00 -23.97
C THR A 305 -8.33 -2.31 -23.04
N PHE A 306 -8.76 -1.08 -23.38
CA PHE A 306 -9.84 -0.36 -22.71
C PHE A 306 -11.19 -0.48 -23.42
N GLY A 307 -11.31 -1.42 -24.38
CA GLY A 307 -12.56 -1.73 -25.04
C GLY A 307 -12.81 -0.96 -26.34
N GLU A 308 -11.87 -0.13 -26.81
CA GLU A 308 -12.03 0.56 -28.09
C GLU A 308 -11.87 -0.41 -29.26
N VAL A 309 -12.86 -0.40 -30.18
CA VAL A 309 -12.83 -1.18 -31.39
C VAL A 309 -12.35 -0.31 -32.55
N PHE A 310 -11.30 -0.76 -33.22
CA PHE A 310 -10.73 -0.09 -34.39
C PHE A 310 -11.11 -0.83 -35.69
N SER A 311 -11.49 -0.06 -36.69
CA SER A 311 -11.64 -0.49 -38.10
C SER A 311 -10.76 0.40 -38.98
N GLU A 312 -10.55 0.02 -40.24
CA GLU A 312 -9.82 0.86 -41.19
C GLU A 312 -10.42 2.25 -41.30
N GLU A 313 -11.76 2.36 -41.38
CA GLU A 313 -12.47 3.64 -41.47
C GLU A 313 -12.22 4.50 -40.24
N ARG A 314 -12.23 3.90 -39.06
CA ARG A 314 -11.99 4.64 -37.82
C ARG A 314 -10.54 5.13 -37.74
N ILE A 315 -9.56 4.32 -38.18
CA ILE A 315 -8.16 4.72 -38.29
C ILE A 315 -7.97 5.88 -39.27
N ARG A 316 -8.65 5.84 -40.44
CA ARG A 316 -8.66 6.94 -41.41
C ARG A 316 -9.26 8.22 -40.84
N THR A 317 -10.32 8.11 -40.03
CA THR A 317 -10.96 9.24 -39.34
C THR A 317 -10.01 9.85 -38.26
N ILE A 318 -9.34 9.00 -37.49
CA ILE A 318 -8.32 9.43 -36.52
C ILE A 318 -7.19 10.17 -37.23
N LYS A 319 -6.67 9.62 -38.34
CA LYS A 319 -5.62 10.27 -39.13
C LYS A 319 -6.07 11.64 -39.65
N ALA A 320 -7.31 11.77 -40.17
CA ALA A 320 -7.82 13.05 -40.65
C ALA A 320 -7.94 14.09 -39.51
N ALA A 321 -8.46 13.68 -38.34
CA ALA A 321 -8.53 14.53 -37.17
C ALA A 321 -7.13 14.92 -36.67
N TYR A 322 -6.20 13.94 -36.58
CA TYR A 322 -4.79 14.18 -36.24
C TYR A 322 -4.16 15.22 -37.16
N TYR A 323 -4.27 15.04 -38.47
CA TYR A 323 -3.63 15.91 -39.47
C TYR A 323 -4.08 17.37 -39.30
N ARG A 324 -5.38 17.61 -39.15
CA ARG A 324 -5.93 18.96 -38.93
C ARG A 324 -5.40 19.58 -37.63
N ILE A 325 -5.45 18.83 -36.51
CA ILE A 325 -4.97 19.31 -35.20
C ILE A 325 -3.47 19.60 -35.25
N ALA A 326 -2.68 18.76 -35.94
CA ALA A 326 -1.24 18.94 -36.06
C ALA A 326 -0.89 20.19 -36.86
N LEU A 327 -1.64 20.53 -37.90
CA LEU A 327 -1.46 21.79 -38.67
C LEU A 327 -1.76 23.02 -37.80
N ASP A 328 -2.86 23.01 -37.02
CA ASP A 328 -3.19 24.10 -36.08
C ASP A 328 -2.09 24.29 -35.04
N LEU A 329 -1.44 23.19 -34.57
CA LEU A 329 -0.31 23.26 -33.63
C LEU A 329 0.95 23.83 -34.28
N VAL A 330 1.22 23.59 -35.58
CA VAL A 330 2.33 24.23 -36.29
C VAL A 330 2.19 25.75 -36.25
N ASP A 331 1.01 26.29 -36.54
CA ASP A 331 0.74 27.72 -36.47
C ASP A 331 0.97 28.28 -35.04
N SER A 332 0.52 27.54 -34.03
CA SER A 332 0.70 27.92 -32.63
C SER A 332 2.19 27.92 -32.23
N TYR A 333 2.96 26.89 -32.60
CA TYR A 333 4.39 26.80 -32.30
C TYR A 333 5.24 27.82 -33.09
N GLU A 334 4.83 28.17 -34.30
CA GLU A 334 5.46 29.26 -35.06
C GLU A 334 5.29 30.61 -34.34
N SER A 335 4.08 30.90 -33.89
CA SER A 335 3.79 32.12 -33.08
C SER A 335 4.61 32.16 -31.80
N ASP A 336 4.72 31.03 -31.09
CA ASP A 336 5.52 30.91 -29.87
C ASP A 336 7.02 31.08 -30.16
N ALA A 337 7.51 30.52 -31.25
CA ALA A 337 8.89 30.69 -31.67
C ALA A 337 9.22 32.16 -32.04
N ILE A 338 8.34 32.86 -32.73
CA ILE A 338 8.47 34.29 -33.04
C ILE A 338 8.53 35.11 -31.73
N MET A 339 7.60 34.87 -30.80
CA MET A 339 7.54 35.54 -29.51
C MET A 339 8.85 35.41 -28.72
N ASN A 340 9.48 34.25 -28.76
CA ASN A 340 10.71 33.95 -28.02
C ASN A 340 12.00 34.12 -28.81
N GLY A 341 11.96 34.64 -30.07
CA GLY A 341 13.15 34.84 -30.91
C GLY A 341 13.86 33.52 -31.28
N ILE A 342 13.10 32.42 -31.41
CA ILE A 342 13.57 31.09 -31.72
C ILE A 342 13.43 30.83 -33.22
N SER A 343 14.41 30.21 -33.84
CA SER A 343 14.36 29.81 -35.26
C SER A 343 13.34 28.67 -35.45
N TYR A 344 12.40 28.82 -36.37
CA TYR A 344 11.38 27.84 -36.68
C TYR A 344 11.36 27.47 -38.15
N ASP A 345 11.51 26.18 -38.48
CA ASP A 345 11.53 25.67 -39.82
C ASP A 345 10.17 25.02 -40.14
N ARG A 346 9.19 25.87 -40.54
CA ARG A 346 7.82 25.46 -40.86
C ARG A 346 7.77 24.33 -41.88
N HIS A 347 8.63 24.38 -42.93
CA HIS A 347 8.62 23.38 -43.99
C HIS A 347 8.99 21.98 -43.46
N ASN A 348 10.02 21.88 -42.60
CA ASN A 348 10.41 20.61 -41.99
C ASN A 348 9.41 20.13 -40.95
N GLU A 349 8.70 21.03 -40.28
CA GLU A 349 7.61 20.67 -39.35
C GLU A 349 6.44 20.05 -40.13
N LEU A 350 6.00 20.66 -41.25
CA LEU A 350 4.96 20.13 -42.15
C LEU A 350 5.34 18.75 -42.72
N LYS A 351 6.58 18.59 -43.20
CA LYS A 351 7.08 17.28 -43.68
C LYS A 351 7.00 16.22 -42.55
N SER A 352 7.30 16.60 -41.30
CA SER A 352 7.19 15.68 -40.17
C SER A 352 5.75 15.22 -39.93
N ILE A 353 4.76 16.13 -40.06
CA ILE A 353 3.34 15.82 -39.93
C ILE A 353 2.89 14.84 -41.06
N GLU A 354 3.34 15.06 -42.29
CA GLU A 354 3.03 14.15 -43.39
C GLU A 354 3.56 12.73 -43.12
N LEU A 355 4.81 12.61 -42.69
CA LEU A 355 5.42 11.35 -42.31
C LEU A 355 4.63 10.66 -41.17
N PHE A 356 4.28 11.39 -40.13
CA PHE A 356 3.55 10.85 -38.99
C PHE A 356 2.13 10.42 -39.36
N ALA A 357 1.45 11.19 -40.27
CA ALA A 357 0.14 10.83 -40.76
C ALA A 357 0.14 9.50 -41.57
N GLN A 358 1.18 9.28 -42.36
CA GLN A 358 1.39 8.02 -43.09
C GLN A 358 1.66 6.86 -42.10
N ASN A 359 2.48 7.11 -41.09
CA ASN A 359 2.84 6.10 -40.09
C ASN A 359 1.67 5.76 -39.14
N ILE A 360 0.74 6.68 -38.88
CA ILE A 360 -0.51 6.38 -38.13
C ILE A 360 -1.36 5.36 -38.92
N ILE A 361 -1.53 5.54 -40.22
CA ILE A 361 -2.24 4.57 -41.07
C ILE A 361 -1.52 3.23 -41.10
N SER A 362 -0.20 3.24 -41.35
CA SER A 362 0.61 2.02 -41.41
C SER A 362 0.56 1.26 -40.06
N ALA A 363 0.67 1.96 -38.93
CA ALA A 363 0.59 1.39 -37.61
C ALA A 363 -0.80 0.81 -37.28
N GLY A 364 -1.86 1.50 -37.72
CA GLY A 364 -3.23 1.01 -37.57
C GLY A 364 -3.48 -0.24 -38.38
N ASN A 365 -3.06 -0.29 -39.66
CA ASN A 365 -3.17 -1.48 -40.50
C ASN A 365 -2.38 -2.66 -39.95
N ASP A 366 -1.14 -2.41 -39.47
CA ASP A 366 -0.31 -3.43 -38.82
C ASP A 366 -0.93 -3.95 -37.51
N PHE A 367 -1.56 -3.07 -36.74
CA PHE A 367 -2.33 -3.47 -35.56
C PHE A 367 -3.53 -4.38 -35.91
N LEU A 368 -4.28 -4.07 -37.00
CA LEU A 368 -5.45 -4.85 -37.43
C LEU A 368 -5.04 -6.22 -38.01
N THR A 369 -3.92 -6.30 -38.72
CA THR A 369 -3.45 -7.54 -39.38
C THR A 369 -2.69 -8.45 -38.42
N HIS A 370 -1.99 -7.90 -37.42
CA HIS A 370 -1.17 -8.64 -36.45
C HIS A 370 -1.57 -8.35 -34.99
N PRO A 371 -2.80 -8.63 -34.57
CA PRO A 371 -3.28 -8.26 -33.22
C PRO A 371 -2.59 -9.03 -32.08
N LYS A 372 -1.96 -10.18 -32.38
CA LYS A 372 -1.23 -11.01 -31.42
C LYS A 372 0.21 -10.57 -31.16
N ASP A 373 0.70 -9.61 -31.91
CA ASP A 373 2.06 -9.09 -31.77
C ASP A 373 2.16 -8.26 -30.49
N MET A 374 2.75 -8.84 -29.46
CA MET A 374 2.94 -8.16 -28.16
C MET A 374 4.43 -7.84 -27.94
N PRO A 375 4.84 -6.57 -28.06
CA PRO A 375 6.23 -6.18 -27.84
C PRO A 375 6.62 -6.12 -26.37
N PHE A 376 5.70 -6.45 -25.44
CA PHE A 376 5.98 -6.40 -24.02
C PHE A 376 6.88 -7.54 -23.56
N ILE A 377 7.96 -7.17 -22.91
CA ILE A 377 8.82 -8.09 -22.16
C ILE A 377 8.08 -8.51 -20.88
N PRO A 378 8.12 -9.77 -20.45
CA PRO A 378 7.46 -10.24 -19.25
C PRO A 378 7.85 -9.45 -18.00
N SER A 379 6.92 -9.27 -17.05
CA SER A 379 7.23 -8.68 -15.77
C SER A 379 8.19 -9.56 -14.97
N TRP A 380 9.02 -8.97 -14.12
CA TRP A 380 9.98 -9.71 -13.30
C TRP A 380 9.32 -10.66 -12.31
N LYS A 381 8.09 -10.36 -11.84
CA LYS A 381 7.30 -11.28 -11.04
C LYS A 381 7.01 -12.59 -11.78
N ARG A 382 6.64 -12.51 -13.07
CA ARG A 382 6.44 -13.71 -13.90
C ARG A 382 7.75 -14.46 -14.12
N VAL A 383 8.86 -13.75 -14.31
CA VAL A 383 10.18 -14.35 -14.49
C VAL A 383 10.60 -15.08 -13.21
N ALA A 384 10.52 -14.44 -12.05
CA ALA A 384 10.86 -15.03 -10.77
C ALA A 384 9.97 -16.25 -10.42
N SER A 385 8.68 -16.24 -10.83
CA SER A 385 7.81 -17.39 -10.65
C SER A 385 8.24 -18.61 -11.48
N ALA A 386 8.86 -18.41 -12.64
CA ALA A 386 9.33 -19.49 -13.51
C ALA A 386 10.78 -19.93 -13.17
N VAL A 387 11.60 -19.00 -12.68
CA VAL A 387 13.00 -19.21 -12.33
C VAL A 387 13.23 -18.55 -10.96
N PRO A 388 12.96 -19.25 -9.86
CA PRO A 388 12.96 -18.65 -8.49
C PRO A 388 14.30 -18.03 -8.08
N ASP A 389 15.43 -18.58 -8.53
CA ASP A 389 16.80 -18.14 -8.25
C ASP A 389 17.35 -17.09 -9.25
N ILE A 390 16.47 -16.48 -10.06
CA ILE A 390 16.89 -15.56 -11.14
C ILE A 390 17.64 -14.33 -10.62
N PHE A 391 17.23 -13.78 -9.49
CA PHE A 391 17.85 -12.61 -8.91
C PHE A 391 19.24 -12.90 -8.36
N GLU A 392 19.45 -14.05 -7.73
CA GLU A 392 20.77 -14.53 -7.30
C GLU A 392 21.69 -14.72 -8.51
N LYS A 393 21.20 -15.41 -9.56
CA LYS A 393 21.95 -15.61 -10.80
C LYS A 393 22.36 -14.28 -11.47
N MET A 394 21.50 -13.25 -11.39
CA MET A 394 21.81 -11.94 -11.96
C MET A 394 22.91 -11.23 -11.16
N ILE A 395 22.84 -11.27 -9.82
CA ILE A 395 23.90 -10.72 -8.95
C ILE A 395 25.22 -11.45 -9.25
N ASP A 396 25.21 -12.76 -9.22
CA ASP A 396 26.39 -13.58 -9.47
C ASP A 396 27.01 -13.31 -10.85
N ALA A 397 26.18 -13.13 -11.89
CA ALA A 397 26.66 -12.83 -13.23
C ALA A 397 27.36 -11.49 -13.30
N VAL A 398 26.78 -10.45 -12.72
CA VAL A 398 27.34 -9.08 -12.75
C VAL A 398 28.59 -9.00 -11.88
N ASP A 399 28.56 -9.54 -10.67
CA ASP A 399 29.70 -9.51 -9.74
C ASP A 399 30.86 -10.37 -10.25
N SER A 400 30.60 -11.52 -10.88
CA SER A 400 31.62 -12.35 -11.50
C SER A 400 32.26 -11.67 -12.73
N ASP A 401 31.47 -10.99 -13.58
CA ASP A 401 32.03 -10.22 -14.71
C ASP A 401 32.90 -9.06 -14.21
N TYR A 402 32.52 -8.39 -13.13
CA TYR A 402 33.32 -7.35 -12.50
C TYR A 402 34.62 -7.92 -11.92
N ASN A 403 34.53 -8.95 -11.09
CA ASN A 403 35.69 -9.53 -10.39
C ASN A 403 36.73 -10.14 -11.35
N GLU A 404 36.27 -10.75 -12.45
CA GLU A 404 37.17 -11.35 -13.44
C GLU A 404 37.89 -10.31 -14.31
N HIS A 405 37.26 -9.15 -14.53
CA HIS A 405 37.74 -8.19 -15.55
C HIS A 405 38.15 -6.85 -15.03
N SER A 406 37.92 -6.50 -13.73
CA SER A 406 38.53 -5.37 -13.05
C SER A 406 39.97 -5.68 -12.68
N SER A 407 40.90 -4.80 -13.03
CA SER A 407 42.29 -4.91 -12.57
C SER A 407 42.36 -4.79 -11.05
N ASN A 408 43.03 -5.78 -10.38
CA ASN A 408 43.23 -5.85 -8.94
C ASN A 408 43.74 -4.54 -8.34
N ASP A 409 43.00 -4.01 -7.38
CA ASP A 409 43.31 -3.26 -6.18
C ASP A 409 42.26 -2.20 -5.82
N ILE A 410 41.06 -2.67 -5.56
CA ILE A 410 40.14 -1.92 -4.72
C ILE A 410 39.43 -2.93 -3.77
N SER A 411 39.90 -2.97 -2.54
CA SER A 411 39.19 -3.58 -1.44
C SER A 411 37.88 -2.81 -1.21
N ILE A 412 36.75 -3.40 -1.58
CA ILE A 412 35.42 -2.87 -1.26
C ILE A 412 35.25 -3.02 0.25
N SER A 413 35.41 -1.92 1.00
CA SER A 413 34.92 -1.86 2.37
C SER A 413 33.38 -1.84 2.29
N TYR A 414 32.73 -2.92 2.72
CA TYR A 414 31.29 -2.91 2.92
C TYR A 414 30.96 -1.82 3.93
N PRO A 415 29.95 -0.94 3.65
CA PRO A 415 29.64 0.14 4.56
C PRO A 415 29.11 -0.42 5.90
N SER A 416 29.42 0.30 6.98
CA SER A 416 28.85 0.13 8.31
C SER A 416 27.36 -0.21 8.24
N SER A 417 26.94 -1.14 9.09
CA SER A 417 25.62 -1.71 9.31
C SER A 417 24.45 -0.95 8.66
N VAL A 418 23.80 -1.59 7.68
CA VAL A 418 22.61 -1.05 6.97
C VAL A 418 21.50 -0.71 7.98
N LEU A 419 21.32 -1.56 9.00
CA LEU A 419 20.36 -1.36 10.06
C LEU A 419 20.62 -0.05 10.83
N LYS A 420 21.87 0.19 11.25
CA LYS A 420 22.25 1.41 11.97
C LYS A 420 21.97 2.67 11.15
N LYS A 421 22.32 2.68 9.86
CA LYS A 421 22.05 3.81 8.96
C LYS A 421 20.56 4.10 8.82
N GLN A 422 19.73 3.06 8.68
CA GLN A 422 18.29 3.22 8.59
C GLN A 422 17.70 3.75 9.90
N LEU A 423 18.14 3.22 11.05
CA LEU A 423 17.74 3.73 12.38
C LEU A 423 18.09 5.21 12.53
N ILE A 424 19.34 5.60 12.23
CA ILE A 424 19.79 6.99 12.29
C ILE A 424 18.88 7.88 11.43
N GLY A 425 18.62 7.47 10.19
CA GLY A 425 17.78 8.27 9.31
C GLY A 425 16.38 8.54 9.85
N HIS A 426 15.72 7.55 10.47
CA HIS A 426 14.42 7.73 11.14
C HIS A 426 14.54 8.59 12.39
N LEU A 427 15.55 8.34 13.23
CA LEU A 427 15.77 9.07 14.48
C LEU A 427 16.09 10.56 14.23
N GLU A 428 16.81 10.90 13.17
CA GLU A 428 17.05 12.29 12.73
C GLU A 428 15.73 13.03 12.44
N VAL A 429 14.77 12.37 11.82
CA VAL A 429 13.44 12.97 11.55
C VAL A 429 12.63 13.15 12.83
N ILE A 430 12.65 12.14 13.73
CA ILE A 430 11.92 12.18 15.01
C ILE A 430 12.48 13.27 15.92
N TYR A 431 13.80 13.32 16.13
CA TYR A 431 14.44 14.18 17.11
C TYR A 431 15.03 15.47 16.54
N GLN A 432 14.88 15.77 15.23
CA GLN A 432 15.22 17.04 14.55
C GLN A 432 16.62 17.53 14.88
N PHE A 433 17.59 16.63 14.93
CA PHE A 433 19.03 16.91 15.22
C PHE A 433 19.35 17.45 16.63
N ASP A 434 18.36 17.58 17.53
CA ASP A 434 18.58 18.06 18.90
C ASP A 434 19.26 17.02 19.82
N LYS A 435 19.37 15.78 19.37
CA LYS A 435 19.91 14.64 20.13
C LYS A 435 21.04 13.97 19.34
N ASN A 436 21.96 13.35 20.05
CA ASN A 436 22.94 12.47 19.44
C ASN A 436 22.27 11.16 18.96
N VAL A 437 21.79 11.16 17.74
CA VAL A 437 21.02 10.04 17.16
C VAL A 437 21.88 8.78 16.94
N ASP A 438 23.20 8.94 16.75
CA ASP A 438 24.13 7.81 16.68
C ASP A 438 24.16 7.01 17.98
N ASP A 439 24.28 7.69 19.13
CA ASP A 439 24.26 7.04 20.46
C ASP A 439 22.90 6.38 20.76
N ILE A 440 21.81 6.98 20.29
CA ILE A 440 20.46 6.38 20.44
C ILE A 440 20.38 5.11 19.61
N ALA A 441 20.83 5.12 18.35
CA ALA A 441 20.86 3.95 17.49
C ALA A 441 21.74 2.83 18.08
N ASP A 442 22.95 3.16 18.58
CA ASP A 442 23.85 2.19 19.23
C ASP A 442 23.22 1.56 20.47
N LYS A 443 22.51 2.35 21.28
CA LYS A 443 21.77 1.84 22.44
C LYS A 443 20.64 0.90 22.03
N ILE A 444 19.86 1.26 21.02
CA ILE A 444 18.79 0.39 20.51
C ILE A 444 19.39 -0.93 20.03
N ILE A 445 20.44 -0.90 19.24
CA ILE A 445 21.09 -2.10 18.69
C ILE A 445 21.64 -2.97 19.82
N SER A 446 22.37 -2.38 20.76
CA SER A 446 23.04 -3.13 21.85
C SER A 446 22.06 -3.68 22.88
N GLU A 447 21.07 -2.86 23.33
CA GLU A 447 20.11 -3.29 24.35
C GLU A 447 19.09 -4.30 23.84
N LEU A 448 18.82 -4.30 22.52
CA LEU A 448 17.95 -5.28 21.89
C LEU A 448 18.72 -6.46 21.27
N GLU A 449 20.05 -6.44 21.30
CA GLU A 449 20.91 -7.48 20.70
C GLU A 449 20.57 -7.70 19.22
N LEU A 450 20.38 -6.59 18.47
CA LEU A 450 20.01 -6.67 17.07
C LEU A 450 21.21 -7.14 16.22
N ASP A 451 20.94 -8.03 15.27
CA ASP A 451 21.95 -8.48 14.32
C ASP A 451 22.13 -7.45 13.19
N GLU A 452 23.24 -6.69 13.27
CA GLU A 452 23.59 -5.69 12.27
C GLU A 452 23.95 -6.26 10.90
N GLN A 453 24.34 -7.52 10.85
CA GLN A 453 24.72 -8.23 9.62
C GLN A 453 23.59 -9.08 9.04
N LYS A 454 22.45 -9.15 9.73
CA LYS A 454 21.29 -9.89 9.25
C LYS A 454 20.81 -9.28 7.93
N ASN A 455 21.27 -9.88 6.85
CA ASN A 455 20.69 -9.61 5.53
C ASN A 455 19.22 -9.99 5.60
N PHE A 456 18.35 -9.00 5.44
CA PHE A 456 16.94 -9.25 5.19
C PHE A 456 16.85 -9.97 3.85
N GLU A 457 17.00 -11.31 3.87
CA GLU A 457 16.58 -12.11 2.72
C GLU A 457 15.12 -11.75 2.47
N LEU A 458 14.81 -11.35 1.25
CA LEU A 458 13.44 -11.15 0.75
C LEU A 458 12.72 -12.51 0.68
N LYS A 459 12.74 -13.28 1.80
CA LYS A 459 11.94 -14.50 1.95
C LYS A 459 10.49 -14.04 2.09
N ASP A 460 9.67 -14.50 1.16
CA ASP A 460 8.22 -14.35 1.09
C ASP A 460 7.67 -13.09 1.79
N LYS A 461 7.52 -12.01 1.05
CA LYS A 461 6.95 -10.77 1.55
C LYS A 461 5.52 -10.92 2.12
N ASN A 462 4.84 -12.00 1.76
CA ASN A 462 3.55 -12.35 2.33
C ASN A 462 3.75 -13.21 3.58
N LYS A 463 3.59 -12.58 4.74
CA LYS A 463 3.65 -13.22 6.07
C LYS A 463 2.33 -13.93 6.44
N TRP A 464 1.40 -14.02 5.50
CA TRP A 464 0.04 -14.57 5.64
C TRP A 464 -0.40 -15.35 4.41
N SER A 465 -1.47 -16.12 4.58
CA SER A 465 -2.06 -16.95 3.54
C SER A 465 -3.59 -16.85 3.52
N HIS A 466 -4.23 -17.57 2.60
CA HIS A 466 -5.70 -17.73 2.60
C HIS A 466 -6.22 -18.49 3.84
N ASP A 467 -5.37 -19.16 4.58
CA ASP A 467 -5.72 -19.90 5.79
C ASP A 467 -6.02 -18.96 6.98
N ASP A 468 -5.45 -17.75 6.99
CA ASP A 468 -5.47 -16.89 8.17
C ASP A 468 -6.85 -16.37 8.50
N VAL A 469 -7.27 -16.69 9.75
CA VAL A 469 -8.48 -16.21 10.41
C VAL A 469 -8.16 -16.00 11.89
N ILE A 470 -8.39 -14.78 12.39
CA ILE A 470 -8.05 -14.40 13.75
C ILE A 470 -9.32 -14.35 14.62
N PHE A 471 -9.29 -15.03 15.76
CA PHE A 471 -10.34 -14.97 16.79
C PHE A 471 -10.00 -13.92 17.84
N ILE A 472 -10.86 -12.91 18.03
CA ILE A 472 -10.64 -11.80 18.94
C ILE A 472 -11.40 -12.05 20.24
N THR A 473 -10.72 -11.99 21.40
CA THR A 473 -11.32 -12.28 22.69
C THR A 473 -10.55 -11.61 23.84
N TYR A 474 -11.22 -11.38 24.95
CA TYR A 474 -10.54 -11.19 26.23
C TYR A 474 -10.08 -12.52 26.82
N GLY A 475 -9.05 -12.51 27.65
CA GLY A 475 -8.56 -13.70 28.34
C GLY A 475 -9.61 -14.33 29.27
N ASP A 476 -10.59 -13.55 29.73
CA ASP A 476 -11.66 -13.93 30.64
C ASP A 476 -13.06 -13.92 30.03
N SER A 477 -13.17 -13.89 28.67
CA SER A 477 -14.46 -14.01 27.99
C SER A 477 -15.16 -15.34 28.28
N ILE A 478 -14.41 -16.37 28.68
CA ILE A 478 -14.93 -17.67 29.09
C ILE A 478 -14.27 -18.04 30.43
N LYS A 479 -15.05 -18.32 31.47
CA LYS A 479 -14.59 -18.64 32.84
C LYS A 479 -15.10 -19.99 33.31
N SER A 480 -14.26 -20.70 34.06
CA SER A 480 -14.60 -21.88 34.82
C SER A 480 -14.23 -21.69 36.29
N ILE A 481 -14.96 -22.31 37.21
CA ILE A 481 -14.71 -22.21 38.66
C ILE A 481 -13.40 -22.90 39.04
N ASN A 482 -12.94 -23.90 38.27
CA ASN A 482 -11.89 -24.82 38.68
C ASN A 482 -10.50 -24.52 38.07
N GLU A 483 -10.40 -23.52 37.20
CA GLU A 483 -9.14 -23.20 36.51
C GLU A 483 -9.05 -21.71 36.16
N THR A 484 -7.85 -21.23 35.81
CA THR A 484 -7.65 -19.84 35.40
C THR A 484 -8.34 -19.60 34.02
N PRO A 485 -8.80 -18.35 33.77
CA PRO A 485 -9.49 -18.01 32.53
C PRO A 485 -8.71 -18.37 31.26
N LEU A 486 -7.38 -18.14 31.21
CA LEU A 486 -6.54 -18.49 30.04
C LEU A 486 -6.50 -20.01 29.80
N LYS A 487 -6.51 -20.84 30.83
CA LYS A 487 -6.60 -22.31 30.68
C LYS A 487 -7.97 -22.72 30.14
N THR A 488 -9.05 -22.13 30.65
CA THR A 488 -10.40 -22.35 30.16
C THR A 488 -10.49 -21.95 28.68
N LEU A 489 -9.96 -20.79 28.32
CA LEU A 489 -9.92 -20.30 26.93
C LEU A 489 -9.12 -21.26 26.04
N ASN A 490 -7.92 -21.68 26.41
CA ASN A 490 -7.09 -22.61 25.66
C ASN A 490 -7.82 -23.94 25.40
N ARG A 491 -8.45 -24.48 26.42
CA ARG A 491 -9.25 -25.72 26.32
C ARG A 491 -10.43 -25.54 25.35
N PHE A 492 -11.13 -24.40 25.43
CA PHE A 492 -12.22 -24.07 24.49
C PHE A 492 -11.71 -23.99 23.06
N LEU A 493 -10.62 -23.24 22.82
CA LEU A 493 -10.04 -23.07 21.48
C LEU A 493 -9.62 -24.43 20.87
N LYS A 494 -8.92 -25.28 21.65
CA LYS A 494 -8.50 -26.60 21.19
C LYS A 494 -9.68 -27.51 20.86
N ASN A 495 -10.72 -27.51 21.68
CA ASN A 495 -11.86 -28.41 21.51
C ASN A 495 -12.83 -28.01 20.39
N PHE A 496 -13.00 -26.70 20.17
CA PHE A 496 -14.03 -26.20 19.27
C PHE A 496 -13.52 -25.47 18.02
N LEU A 497 -12.33 -24.88 18.06
CA LEU A 497 -11.86 -23.96 17.03
C LEU A 497 -10.51 -24.34 16.39
N SER A 498 -9.87 -25.41 16.81
CA SER A 498 -8.53 -25.83 16.32
C SER A 498 -8.46 -26.05 14.81
N ASP A 499 -9.53 -26.50 14.18
CA ASP A 499 -9.66 -26.69 12.74
C ASP A 499 -10.31 -25.50 12.02
N THR A 500 -10.64 -24.44 12.75
CA THR A 500 -11.43 -23.31 12.27
C THR A 500 -10.61 -22.04 12.15
N ILE A 501 -9.80 -21.70 13.16
CA ILE A 501 -8.99 -20.47 13.20
C ILE A 501 -7.50 -20.78 13.13
N THR A 502 -6.68 -19.81 12.73
CA THR A 502 -5.21 -19.92 12.73
C THR A 502 -4.57 -19.09 13.83
N GLY A 503 -5.22 -18.00 14.24
CA GLY A 503 -4.67 -17.10 15.23
C GLY A 503 -5.70 -16.63 16.25
N VAL A 504 -5.18 -16.15 17.38
CA VAL A 504 -5.98 -15.64 18.52
C VAL A 504 -5.44 -14.29 18.94
N HIS A 505 -6.30 -13.27 18.90
CA HIS A 505 -6.05 -11.98 19.51
C HIS A 505 -6.60 -11.99 20.94
N ILE A 506 -5.71 -12.10 21.92
CA ILE A 506 -6.07 -11.87 23.31
C ILE A 506 -5.87 -10.39 23.59
N LEU A 507 -6.98 -9.69 23.84
CA LEU A 507 -7.01 -8.28 24.23
C LEU A 507 -6.19 -8.09 25.52
N PRO A 508 -5.76 -6.87 25.90
CA PRO A 508 -4.69 -6.68 26.89
C PRO A 508 -4.83 -7.55 28.12
N PHE A 509 -3.85 -8.41 28.31
CA PHE A 509 -3.83 -9.41 29.39
C PHE A 509 -2.85 -9.07 30.52
N ASN A 510 -2.23 -7.90 30.43
CA ASN A 510 -1.32 -7.40 31.47
C ASN A 510 -2.09 -6.93 32.71
N PRO A 511 -1.44 -6.78 33.90
CA PRO A 511 -2.02 -6.08 35.05
C PRO A 511 -2.41 -4.65 34.63
N TYR A 512 -3.62 -4.24 35.01
CA TYR A 512 -4.19 -2.95 34.63
C TYR A 512 -4.99 -2.32 35.80
N SER A 513 -5.21 -1.01 35.73
CA SER A 513 -6.01 -0.26 36.71
C SER A 513 -7.40 0.08 36.21
N SER A 514 -7.56 0.28 34.89
CA SER A 514 -8.85 0.67 34.29
C SER A 514 -8.94 0.28 32.81
N ASP A 515 -10.09 0.61 32.18
CA ASP A 515 -10.40 0.42 30.75
C ASP A 515 -10.18 -1.02 30.25
N ASP A 516 -10.47 -2.00 31.12
CA ASP A 516 -10.45 -3.44 30.84
C ASP A 516 -9.15 -3.91 30.14
N GLY A 517 -8.00 -3.43 30.65
CA GLY A 517 -6.67 -3.80 30.18
C GLY A 517 -5.91 -2.69 29.46
N PHE A 518 -6.60 -1.66 28.94
CA PHE A 518 -5.94 -0.56 28.20
C PHE A 518 -5.33 0.53 29.08
N SER A 519 -5.20 0.32 30.39
CA SER A 519 -4.42 1.13 31.31
C SER A 519 -3.39 0.24 32.02
N VAL A 520 -2.29 -0.05 31.32
CA VAL A 520 -1.30 -1.08 31.71
C VAL A 520 -0.46 -0.61 32.90
N ILE A 521 -0.38 -1.45 33.94
CA ILE A 521 0.47 -1.24 35.10
C ILE A 521 1.88 -1.81 34.86
N ASP A 522 1.97 -3.04 34.32
CA ASP A 522 3.24 -3.74 34.11
C ASP A 522 3.19 -4.55 32.81
N TYR A 523 4.01 -4.19 31.84
CA TYR A 523 4.07 -4.82 30.53
C TYR A 523 4.71 -6.22 30.53
N TYR A 524 5.48 -6.54 31.57
CA TYR A 524 6.24 -7.79 31.62
C TYR A 524 5.50 -8.93 32.35
N LYS A 525 4.34 -8.63 32.92
CA LYS A 525 3.53 -9.62 33.65
C LYS A 525 2.19 -9.87 32.97
N VAL A 526 1.68 -11.08 33.14
CA VAL A 526 0.28 -11.41 32.86
C VAL A 526 -0.51 -11.11 34.15
N ASN A 527 -1.74 -10.59 33.99
CA ASN A 527 -2.64 -10.36 35.12
C ASN A 527 -2.88 -11.69 35.85
N PRO A 528 -2.55 -11.78 37.16
CA PRO A 528 -2.69 -13.01 37.95
C PRO A 528 -4.12 -13.59 37.96
N GLU A 529 -5.15 -12.75 37.80
CA GLU A 529 -6.54 -13.19 37.67
C GLU A 529 -6.84 -13.94 36.35
N LEU A 530 -6.03 -13.72 35.33
CA LEU A 530 -6.17 -14.39 34.04
C LEU A 530 -5.34 -15.68 33.95
N GLY A 531 -4.11 -15.65 34.46
CA GLY A 531 -3.17 -16.76 34.37
C GLY A 531 -1.69 -16.31 34.39
N THR A 532 -0.87 -17.00 33.64
CA THR A 532 0.58 -16.81 33.55
C THR A 532 1.09 -16.76 32.10
N TRP A 533 2.38 -16.40 31.93
CA TRP A 533 3.04 -16.51 30.62
C TRP A 533 3.09 -17.95 30.07
N ASP A 534 3.09 -18.96 30.94
CA ASP A 534 3.05 -20.37 30.51
C ASP A 534 1.70 -20.68 29.84
N ASP A 535 0.60 -20.12 30.34
CA ASP A 535 -0.71 -20.26 29.72
C ASP A 535 -0.77 -19.59 28.33
N ILE A 536 -0.16 -18.40 28.18
CA ILE A 536 -0.01 -17.71 26.90
C ILE A 536 0.87 -18.53 25.94
N ASN A 537 2.00 -19.06 26.41
CA ASN A 537 2.91 -19.90 25.61
C ASN A 537 2.21 -21.17 25.13
N GLU A 538 1.35 -21.77 25.95
CA GLU A 538 0.59 -22.96 25.57
C GLU A 538 -0.43 -22.65 24.45
N ILE A 539 -1.07 -21.49 24.48
CA ILE A 539 -1.94 -21.03 23.38
C ILE A 539 -1.11 -20.76 22.12
N SER A 540 0.04 -20.07 22.25
CA SER A 540 0.91 -19.73 21.12
C SER A 540 1.56 -20.93 20.44
N SER A 541 1.65 -22.08 21.15
CA SER A 541 2.11 -23.34 20.54
C SER A 541 1.15 -23.95 19.53
N SER A 542 -0.12 -23.53 19.55
CA SER A 542 -1.20 -24.08 18.72
C SER A 542 -1.83 -23.04 17.76
N PHE A 543 -1.71 -21.76 18.08
CA PHE A 543 -2.30 -20.65 17.34
C PHE A 543 -1.32 -19.48 17.26
N ASP A 544 -1.33 -18.76 16.13
CA ASP A 544 -0.60 -17.50 15.98
C ASP A 544 -1.15 -16.47 16.98
N MET A 545 -0.31 -16.00 17.89
CA MET A 545 -0.75 -15.05 18.91
C MET A 545 -0.69 -13.61 18.44
N MET A 546 -1.77 -12.86 18.70
CA MET A 546 -1.88 -11.42 18.56
C MET A 546 -2.09 -10.76 19.90
N THR A 547 -1.40 -9.64 20.15
CA THR A 547 -1.55 -8.83 21.36
C THR A 547 -1.55 -7.34 21.06
N ASP A 548 -2.08 -6.56 22.01
CA ASP A 548 -2.03 -5.10 21.98
C ASP A 548 -0.71 -4.57 22.53
N LEU A 549 -0.12 -3.61 21.84
CA LEU A 549 0.94 -2.73 22.34
C LEU A 549 0.32 -1.38 22.71
N VAL A 550 -0.05 -1.23 23.95
CA VAL A 550 -0.60 0.02 24.51
C VAL A 550 0.57 0.92 24.88
N VAL A 551 1.08 1.67 23.90
CA VAL A 551 2.32 2.46 24.04
C VAL A 551 2.11 3.98 23.92
N ASN A 552 0.89 4.46 23.65
CA ASN A 552 0.59 5.88 23.75
C ASN A 552 0.58 6.34 25.23
N HIS A 553 0.13 5.48 26.14
CA HIS A 553 -0.07 5.79 27.55
C HIS A 553 0.12 4.53 28.41
N CYS A 554 0.25 4.71 29.72
CA CYS A 554 0.17 3.62 30.70
C CYS A 554 -0.69 4.04 31.89
N SER A 555 -0.89 3.13 32.85
CA SER A 555 -1.63 3.39 34.08
C SER A 555 -0.93 4.44 34.96
N SER A 556 -1.73 5.29 35.62
CA SER A 556 -1.26 6.16 36.67
C SER A 556 -0.77 5.37 37.94
N GLU A 557 -1.09 4.07 38.00
CA GLU A 557 -0.59 3.16 39.03
C GLU A 557 0.68 2.39 38.64
N SER A 558 1.22 2.62 37.44
CA SER A 558 2.46 1.99 37.01
C SER A 558 3.66 2.45 37.84
N ASP A 559 4.67 1.58 37.97
CA ASP A 559 5.89 1.95 38.67
C ASP A 559 6.63 3.10 37.98
N TRP A 560 6.52 3.21 36.64
CA TRP A 560 7.08 4.35 35.92
C TRP A 560 6.44 5.68 36.36
N PHE A 561 5.11 5.72 36.51
CA PHE A 561 4.42 6.94 36.89
C PHE A 561 4.63 7.27 38.38
N LYS A 562 4.64 6.27 39.26
CA LYS A 562 5.00 6.46 40.69
C LYS A 562 6.42 7.03 40.84
N ASN A 563 7.36 6.49 40.06
CA ASN A 563 8.73 7.01 40.03
C ASN A 563 8.82 8.42 39.45
N TYR A 564 8.03 8.73 38.41
CA TYR A 564 7.93 10.08 37.86
C TYR A 564 7.48 11.09 38.92
N LEU A 565 6.41 10.78 39.66
CA LEU A 565 5.94 11.64 40.75
C LEU A 565 6.95 11.79 41.88
N ASN A 566 7.84 10.83 42.07
CA ASN A 566 8.94 10.83 43.06
C ASN A 566 10.26 11.34 42.45
N GLU A 567 10.30 11.79 41.21
CA GLU A 567 11.48 12.28 40.49
C GLU A 567 12.64 11.25 40.49
N SER A 568 12.30 9.96 40.35
CA SER A 568 13.23 8.82 40.37
C SER A 568 13.19 8.00 39.10
N ASN A 569 14.26 7.23 38.83
CA ASN A 569 14.36 6.35 37.65
C ASN A 569 14.09 4.87 38.01
N PRO A 570 13.61 4.05 37.06
CA PRO A 570 13.09 4.43 35.74
C PRO A 570 11.74 5.14 35.84
N GLY A 571 11.46 6.08 34.94
CA GLY A 571 10.17 6.80 34.90
C GLY A 571 10.32 8.32 34.88
N ASN A 572 11.39 8.86 35.43
CA ASN A 572 11.65 10.30 35.38
C ASN A 572 11.68 10.80 33.91
N ASN A 573 10.89 11.83 33.58
CA ASN A 573 10.71 12.38 32.25
C ASN A 573 10.08 11.42 31.22
N TYR A 574 9.41 10.33 31.64
CA TYR A 574 8.72 9.42 30.72
C TYR A 574 7.34 9.93 30.30
N PHE A 575 6.77 10.90 30.99
CA PHE A 575 5.42 11.40 30.77
C PHE A 575 5.44 12.80 30.17
N PHE A 576 4.42 13.09 29.33
CA PHE A 576 4.37 14.38 28.65
C PHE A 576 3.71 15.43 29.53
N GLU A 577 4.49 16.38 30.00
CA GLU A 577 4.06 17.60 30.67
C GLU A 577 4.17 18.75 29.68
N PRO A 578 3.04 19.34 29.21
CA PRO A 578 3.10 20.41 28.23
C PRO A 578 3.70 21.68 28.85
N PRO A 579 4.52 22.44 28.10
CA PRO A 579 5.00 23.74 28.56
C PRO A 579 3.83 24.75 28.73
N ASP A 580 4.05 25.78 29.54
CA ASP A 580 3.01 26.78 29.90
C ASP A 580 2.44 27.51 28.67
N ASP A 581 3.22 27.68 27.61
CA ASP A 581 2.86 28.33 26.37
C ASP A 581 2.32 27.39 25.29
N PHE A 582 1.95 26.14 25.64
CA PHE A 582 1.46 25.15 24.71
C PHE A 582 0.12 25.59 24.08
N ASP A 583 0.08 25.69 22.77
CA ASP A 583 -1.13 25.99 22.00
C ASP A 583 -1.96 24.72 21.75
N TYR A 584 -3.18 24.69 22.33
CA TYR A 584 -4.12 23.57 22.25
C TYR A 584 -5.20 23.77 21.18
N SER A 585 -5.16 24.85 20.40
CA SER A 585 -6.28 25.27 19.51
C SER A 585 -6.71 24.18 18.52
N ASP A 586 -5.73 23.43 17.96
CA ASP A 586 -5.96 22.44 16.91
C ASP A 586 -5.94 20.98 17.43
N VAL A 587 -5.75 20.78 18.74
CA VAL A 587 -5.63 19.43 19.30
C VAL A 587 -6.92 18.63 19.16
N VAL A 588 -6.82 17.47 18.49
CA VAL A 588 -7.95 16.53 18.32
C VAL A 588 -8.16 15.73 19.59
N ARG A 589 -9.37 15.81 20.15
CA ARG A 589 -9.74 15.13 21.41
C ARG A 589 -10.70 13.97 21.14
N PRO A 590 -10.28 12.72 21.39
CA PRO A 590 -11.14 11.56 21.21
C PRO A 590 -12.18 11.37 22.34
N ARG A 591 -11.96 12.04 23.50
CA ARG A 591 -12.82 11.96 24.68
C ARG A 591 -13.21 13.35 25.19
N SER A 592 -14.25 13.40 26.01
CA SER A 592 -14.71 14.61 26.70
C SER A 592 -13.99 14.87 28.04
N SER A 593 -13.21 13.91 28.53
CA SER A 593 -12.40 14.07 29.77
C SER A 593 -11.37 15.19 29.62
N PRO A 594 -10.89 15.80 30.71
CA PRO A 594 -9.83 16.80 30.65
C PRO A 594 -8.59 16.26 29.95
N LEU A 595 -7.98 17.06 29.06
CA LEU A 595 -6.76 16.68 28.32
C LEU A 595 -5.52 16.70 29.22
N ILE A 596 -5.52 17.61 30.21
CA ILE A 596 -4.46 17.77 31.20
C ILE A 596 -5.04 17.42 32.56
N SER A 597 -4.35 16.55 33.28
CA SER A 597 -4.72 16.14 34.64
C SER A 597 -3.63 16.51 35.63
N GLU A 598 -4.03 17.08 36.77
CA GLU A 598 -3.11 17.38 37.89
C GLU A 598 -2.91 16.15 38.77
N PHE A 599 -1.63 15.87 39.07
CA PHE A 599 -1.19 14.82 39.99
C PHE A 599 -0.25 15.39 41.04
N LYS A 600 -0.45 15.00 42.30
CA LYS A 600 0.38 15.43 43.43
C LYS A 600 1.60 14.52 43.51
N GLY A 601 2.78 15.06 43.30
CA GLY A 601 4.04 14.40 43.58
C GLY A 601 4.57 14.69 44.96
N LYS A 602 5.78 14.21 45.25
CA LYS A 602 6.43 14.38 46.58
C LYS A 602 6.76 15.84 46.88
N ASN A 603 7.23 16.58 45.89
CA ASN A 603 7.75 17.95 46.07
C ASN A 603 6.91 19.03 45.37
N LYS A 604 6.15 18.65 44.34
CA LYS A 604 5.36 19.56 43.49
C LYS A 604 4.15 18.85 42.89
N SER A 605 3.21 19.63 42.32
CA SER A 605 2.18 19.10 41.46
C SER A 605 2.68 19.02 40.00
N PHE A 606 2.20 18.04 39.26
CA PHE A 606 2.52 17.78 37.89
C PHE A 606 1.26 17.87 37.04
N ASN A 607 1.32 18.59 35.91
CA ASN A 607 0.24 18.69 34.92
C ASN A 607 0.55 17.80 33.74
N VAL A 608 0.00 16.59 33.75
CA VAL A 608 0.35 15.56 32.77
C VAL A 608 -0.75 15.44 31.72
N TRP A 609 -0.34 15.20 30.49
CA TRP A 609 -1.24 14.95 29.37
C TRP A 609 -1.94 13.59 29.52
N THR A 610 -3.26 13.59 29.34
CA THR A 610 -4.15 12.44 29.49
C THR A 610 -5.16 12.40 28.35
N THR A 611 -4.77 11.80 27.21
CA THR A 611 -5.58 11.77 25.98
C THR A 611 -6.95 11.14 26.18
N PHE A 612 -7.04 10.06 26.96
CA PHE A 612 -8.26 9.26 27.08
C PHE A 612 -8.95 9.41 28.44
N SER A 613 -8.21 9.26 29.53
CA SER A 613 -8.73 9.38 30.91
C SER A 613 -7.63 9.79 31.87
N LYS A 614 -8.00 10.24 33.07
CA LYS A 614 -7.02 10.62 34.09
C LYS A 614 -6.07 9.47 34.50
N ASP A 615 -6.52 8.22 34.42
CA ASP A 615 -5.72 7.05 34.72
C ASP A 615 -4.77 6.64 33.59
N GLN A 616 -5.05 7.06 32.34
CA GLN A 616 -4.24 6.78 31.16
C GLN A 616 -3.30 7.95 30.89
N VAL A 617 -2.08 7.91 31.49
CA VAL A 617 -1.10 8.99 31.41
C VAL A 617 -0.20 8.81 30.18
N ASP A 618 -0.15 9.85 29.33
CA ASP A 618 0.52 9.78 28.03
C ASP A 618 2.05 9.81 28.15
N LEU A 619 2.70 8.89 27.42
CA LEU A 619 4.15 8.76 27.37
C LEU A 619 4.79 9.87 26.52
N ASN A 620 5.99 10.27 26.90
CA ASN A 620 6.75 11.34 26.24
C ASN A 620 7.82 10.77 25.29
N PHE A 621 7.44 10.50 24.04
CA PHE A 621 8.38 10.02 23.02
C PHE A 621 9.43 11.05 22.57
N ARG A 622 9.36 12.31 23.02
CA ARG A 622 10.47 13.25 22.88
C ARG A 622 11.68 12.83 23.70
N ASN A 623 11.49 11.98 24.71
CA ASN A 623 12.55 11.33 25.44
C ASN A 623 12.92 10.00 24.75
N PRO A 624 14.13 9.87 24.13
CA PRO A 624 14.55 8.64 23.46
C PRO A 624 14.52 7.38 24.36
N GLN A 625 14.67 7.55 25.67
CA GLN A 625 14.63 6.42 26.61
C GLN A 625 13.25 5.73 26.59
N VAL A 626 12.15 6.49 26.39
CA VAL A 626 10.81 5.92 26.25
C VAL A 626 10.72 5.01 25.01
N LEU A 627 11.29 5.44 23.87
CA LEU A 627 11.36 4.61 22.68
C LEU A 627 12.15 3.31 22.94
N ILE A 628 13.29 3.40 23.61
CA ILE A 628 14.11 2.24 23.95
C ILE A 628 13.34 1.26 24.85
N GLU A 629 12.64 1.75 25.88
CA GLU A 629 11.82 0.89 26.76
C GLU A 629 10.67 0.21 26.00
N VAL A 630 10.00 0.93 25.08
CA VAL A 630 8.97 0.34 24.21
C VAL A 630 9.57 -0.75 23.33
N CYS A 631 10.77 -0.54 22.77
CA CYS A 631 11.45 -1.54 21.96
C CYS A 631 11.84 -2.80 22.78
N LYS A 632 12.19 -2.64 24.07
CA LYS A 632 12.43 -3.78 24.98
C LYS A 632 11.15 -4.59 25.24
N ILE A 633 10.01 -3.92 25.41
CA ILE A 633 8.70 -4.59 25.54
C ILE A 633 8.41 -5.39 24.27
N ILE A 634 8.64 -4.80 23.09
CA ILE A 634 8.46 -5.47 21.80
C ILE A 634 9.36 -6.72 21.69
N LYS A 635 10.64 -6.60 22.06
CA LYS A 635 11.57 -7.75 22.09
C LYS A 635 11.05 -8.84 23.03
N PHE A 636 10.68 -8.47 24.25
CA PHE A 636 10.16 -9.42 25.24
C PHE A 636 8.92 -10.17 24.71
N TYR A 637 7.97 -9.48 24.06
CA TYR A 637 6.79 -10.13 23.48
C TYR A 637 7.14 -11.03 22.29
N ALA A 638 8.07 -10.59 21.44
CA ALA A 638 8.57 -11.40 20.34
C ALA A 638 9.24 -12.70 20.83
N ASP A 639 10.05 -12.62 21.90
CA ASP A 639 10.69 -13.76 22.56
C ASP A 639 9.66 -14.72 23.23
N LYS A 640 8.48 -14.20 23.61
CA LYS A 640 7.32 -14.99 24.09
C LYS A 640 6.47 -15.59 22.99
N GLY A 641 6.88 -15.49 21.71
CA GLY A 641 6.21 -16.12 20.60
C GLY A 641 5.09 -15.30 19.96
N ILE A 642 4.84 -14.07 20.40
CA ILE A 642 3.84 -13.19 19.78
C ILE A 642 4.20 -12.94 18.32
N LYS A 643 3.24 -13.11 17.39
CA LYS A 643 3.40 -12.90 15.96
C LYS A 643 2.77 -11.60 15.49
N TYR A 644 1.59 -11.26 15.97
CA TYR A 644 0.86 -10.06 15.57
C TYR A 644 0.89 -9.00 16.68
N PHE A 645 1.33 -7.79 16.34
CA PHE A 645 1.46 -6.66 17.25
C PHE A 645 0.48 -5.56 16.84
N ARG A 646 -0.60 -5.38 17.60
CA ARG A 646 -1.58 -4.31 17.38
C ARG A 646 -1.11 -3.07 18.13
N LEU A 647 -0.74 -2.03 17.38
CA LEU A 647 -0.35 -0.73 17.94
C LEU A 647 -1.62 0.04 18.32
N ASP A 648 -1.98 -0.01 19.59
CA ASP A 648 -3.15 0.66 20.13
C ASP A 648 -2.99 2.16 20.16
N ALA A 649 -4.00 2.90 19.70
CA ALA A 649 -4.07 4.37 19.70
C ALA A 649 -2.82 5.08 19.16
N ILE A 650 -2.08 4.45 18.26
CA ILE A 650 -0.76 4.91 17.76
C ILE A 650 -0.81 6.31 17.16
N ALA A 651 -1.96 6.74 16.63
CA ALA A 651 -2.14 8.05 16.03
C ALA A 651 -1.81 9.21 16.96
N PHE A 652 -1.93 9.01 18.26
CA PHE A 652 -1.80 10.06 19.30
C PHE A 652 -0.41 10.12 19.96
N ILE A 653 0.55 9.28 19.55
CA ILE A 653 1.81 9.07 20.27
C ILE A 653 2.71 10.32 20.36
N TRP A 654 2.62 11.25 19.42
CA TRP A 654 3.44 12.47 19.37
C TRP A 654 2.62 13.74 19.63
N LYS A 655 3.13 14.65 20.48
CA LYS A 655 2.48 15.91 20.84
C LYS A 655 3.29 17.11 20.32
N LYS A 656 2.61 18.09 19.70
CA LYS A 656 3.23 19.28 19.13
C LYS A 656 2.33 20.50 19.32
N SER A 657 2.88 21.58 19.89
CA SER A 657 2.17 22.86 20.09
C SER A 657 1.69 23.45 18.78
N GLY A 658 0.46 23.95 18.72
CA GLY A 658 -0.16 24.49 17.52
C GLY A 658 -0.44 23.44 16.44
N GLY A 659 -0.50 22.15 16.81
CA GLY A 659 -0.79 21.06 15.88
C GLY A 659 -1.94 20.19 16.36
N SER A 660 -2.42 19.31 15.47
CA SER A 660 -3.54 18.39 15.74
C SER A 660 -3.21 17.33 16.82
N CYS A 661 -1.93 17.06 17.08
CA CYS A 661 -1.42 15.95 17.90
C CYS A 661 -1.93 14.57 17.48
N VAL A 662 -2.27 14.43 16.18
CA VAL A 662 -2.72 13.18 15.56
C VAL A 662 -2.08 13.07 14.19
N HIS A 663 -1.60 11.87 13.81
CA HIS A 663 -0.97 11.58 12.51
C HIS A 663 0.22 12.50 12.15
N LEU A 664 0.98 12.92 13.15
CA LEU A 664 2.15 13.74 12.92
C LEU A 664 3.26 12.93 12.22
N ASN A 665 4.16 13.61 11.51
CA ASN A 665 5.25 12.96 10.78
C ASN A 665 6.12 12.10 11.72
N GLU A 666 6.37 12.60 12.92
CA GLU A 666 7.12 11.90 13.96
C GLU A 666 6.41 10.61 14.42
N THR A 667 5.07 10.58 14.40
CA THR A 667 4.28 9.36 14.66
C THR A 667 4.54 8.29 13.60
N HIS A 668 4.50 8.67 12.33
CA HIS A 668 4.78 7.76 11.20
C HIS A 668 6.22 7.22 11.26
N GLU A 669 7.19 8.08 11.58
CA GLU A 669 8.59 7.65 11.71
C GLU A 669 8.81 6.68 12.90
N LEU A 670 8.12 6.88 14.04
CA LEU A 670 8.15 5.93 15.15
C LEU A 670 7.62 4.56 14.75
N VAL A 671 6.53 4.49 13.99
CA VAL A 671 6.00 3.22 13.46
C VAL A 671 7.03 2.52 12.57
N LYS A 672 7.77 3.28 11.73
CA LYS A 672 8.83 2.72 10.87
C LYS A 672 9.99 2.17 11.69
N VAL A 673 10.39 2.86 12.76
CA VAL A 673 11.43 2.37 13.70
C VAL A 673 10.97 1.06 14.36
N ILE A 674 9.74 1.03 14.87
CA ILE A 674 9.16 -0.18 15.50
C ILE A 674 9.16 -1.34 14.48
N ARG A 675 8.75 -1.09 13.25
CA ARG A 675 8.76 -2.11 12.19
C ARG A 675 10.17 -2.63 11.90
N LEU A 676 11.12 -1.73 11.72
CA LEU A 676 12.50 -2.08 11.40
C LEU A 676 13.12 -2.98 12.49
N ILE A 677 12.88 -2.63 13.75
CA ILE A 677 13.34 -3.40 14.91
C ILE A 677 12.64 -4.78 14.95
N LEU A 678 11.33 -4.79 14.81
CA LEU A 678 10.55 -6.02 14.91
C LEU A 678 10.89 -7.02 13.80
N GLU A 679 11.08 -6.55 12.57
CA GLU A 679 11.50 -7.39 11.44
C GLU A 679 12.91 -7.95 11.64
N ASN A 680 13.79 -7.24 12.34
CA ASN A 680 15.11 -7.74 12.71
C ASN A 680 15.02 -8.83 13.79
N LEU A 681 14.21 -8.62 14.82
CA LEU A 681 14.01 -9.58 15.91
C LEU A 681 13.30 -10.85 15.43
N LYS A 682 12.23 -10.68 14.66
CA LYS A 682 11.34 -11.78 14.26
C LYS A 682 10.80 -11.52 12.83
N SER A 683 11.35 -12.24 11.85
CA SER A 683 11.08 -12.01 10.42
C SER A 683 9.62 -12.25 10.00
N ASP A 684 8.88 -13.10 10.72
CA ASP A 684 7.46 -13.40 10.48
C ASP A 684 6.49 -12.51 11.26
N ALA A 685 7.01 -11.59 12.11
CA ALA A 685 6.17 -10.67 12.88
C ALA A 685 5.37 -9.71 11.99
N ILE A 686 4.16 -9.41 12.42
CA ILE A 686 3.20 -8.58 11.70
C ILE A 686 2.76 -7.42 12.59
N ILE A 687 2.87 -6.19 12.10
CA ILE A 687 2.38 -4.98 12.76
C ILE A 687 1.01 -4.61 12.20
N ILE A 688 0.09 -4.27 13.09
CA ILE A 688 -1.24 -3.79 12.78
C ILE A 688 -1.45 -2.45 13.48
N THR A 689 -1.86 -1.40 12.77
CA THR A 689 -2.21 -0.12 13.40
C THR A 689 -3.69 -0.03 13.72
N GLU A 690 -3.98 0.44 14.93
CA GLU A 690 -5.33 0.77 15.37
C GLU A 690 -5.52 2.29 15.29
N THR A 691 -6.34 2.72 14.32
CA THR A 691 -6.63 4.14 14.07
C THR A 691 -8.11 4.31 13.67
N ASN A 692 -8.94 4.69 14.63
CA ASN A 692 -10.38 4.95 14.40
C ASN A 692 -10.60 6.36 13.82
N VAL A 693 -10.22 6.54 12.55
CA VAL A 693 -10.18 7.82 11.82
C VAL A 693 -10.79 7.66 10.43
N PRO A 694 -11.04 8.77 9.69
CA PRO A 694 -11.49 8.70 8.31
C PRO A 694 -10.56 7.82 7.44
N ASN A 695 -11.15 7.16 6.44
CA ASN A 695 -10.45 6.15 5.62
C ASN A 695 -9.12 6.63 5.02
N LYS A 696 -9.09 7.89 4.54
CA LYS A 696 -7.87 8.47 3.95
C LYS A 696 -6.71 8.57 4.94
N GLU A 697 -7.00 8.96 6.18
CA GLU A 697 -6.01 9.05 7.26
C GLU A 697 -5.53 7.66 7.69
N ASN A 698 -6.45 6.69 7.78
CA ASN A 698 -6.11 5.31 8.10
C ASN A 698 -5.17 4.68 7.06
N LEU A 699 -5.44 4.88 5.77
CA LEU A 699 -4.61 4.40 4.66
C LEU A 699 -3.18 4.97 4.67
N SER A 700 -2.95 6.13 5.30
CA SER A 700 -1.60 6.72 5.38
C SER A 700 -0.60 5.85 6.13
N TYR A 701 -1.06 5.00 7.06
CA TYR A 701 -0.20 4.09 7.84
C TYR A 701 0.38 2.90 7.04
N PHE A 702 -0.02 2.71 5.80
CA PHE A 702 0.76 1.85 4.90
C PHE A 702 2.10 2.48 4.50
N GLY A 703 2.21 3.81 4.61
CA GLY A 703 3.39 4.55 4.16
C GLY A 703 3.78 4.15 2.74
N ASN A 704 5.05 3.94 2.53
CA ASN A 704 5.60 3.41 1.28
C ASN A 704 5.83 1.87 1.34
N GLY A 705 5.04 1.17 2.14
CA GLY A 705 5.22 -0.25 2.42
C GLY A 705 6.24 -0.52 3.54
N ASN A 706 6.62 0.50 4.31
CA ASN A 706 7.62 0.46 5.36
C ASN A 706 7.09 0.90 6.74
N GLU A 707 5.78 1.07 6.89
CA GLU A 707 5.14 1.37 8.18
C GLU A 707 4.44 0.14 8.73
N THR A 708 3.13 0.01 8.55
CA THR A 708 2.40 -1.16 9.02
C THR A 708 2.26 -2.23 7.94
N HIS A 709 2.13 -3.48 8.34
CA HIS A 709 1.79 -4.58 7.44
C HIS A 709 0.28 -4.63 7.19
N LEU A 710 -0.51 -4.42 8.25
CA LEU A 710 -1.96 -4.46 8.21
C LEU A 710 -2.53 -3.19 8.83
N ILE A 711 -3.64 -2.70 8.28
CA ILE A 711 -4.45 -1.65 8.90
C ILE A 711 -5.84 -2.18 9.24
N TYR A 712 -6.37 -1.77 10.39
CA TYR A 712 -7.76 -2.06 10.76
C TYR A 712 -8.74 -1.37 9.83
N ASN A 713 -9.72 -2.10 9.34
CA ASN A 713 -10.72 -1.59 8.40
C ASN A 713 -11.94 -1.05 9.12
N PHE A 714 -11.79 0.08 9.82
CA PHE A 714 -12.82 0.70 10.67
C PHE A 714 -14.06 1.18 9.91
N SER A 715 -13.98 1.39 8.59
CA SER A 715 -15.16 1.77 7.80
C SER A 715 -16.12 0.60 7.59
N LEU A 716 -15.64 -0.64 7.63
CA LEU A 716 -16.44 -1.83 7.32
C LEU A 716 -17.60 -2.06 8.32
N PRO A 717 -17.41 -2.05 9.66
CA PRO A 717 -18.48 -2.32 10.62
C PRO A 717 -19.69 -1.40 10.45
N PRO A 718 -19.58 -0.06 10.49
CA PRO A 718 -20.73 0.83 10.38
C PRO A 718 -21.38 0.78 8.99
N LEU A 719 -20.59 0.61 7.91
CA LEU A 719 -21.14 0.50 6.55
C LEU A 719 -21.92 -0.78 6.37
N LEU A 720 -21.44 -1.89 6.92
CA LEU A 720 -22.12 -3.17 6.84
C LEU A 720 -23.42 -3.17 7.67
N ILE A 721 -23.40 -2.61 8.87
CA ILE A 721 -24.61 -2.41 9.68
C ILE A 721 -25.62 -1.54 8.91
N TYR A 722 -25.20 -0.40 8.36
CA TYR A 722 -26.08 0.45 7.56
C TYR A 722 -26.67 -0.32 6.36
N THR A 723 -25.84 -1.11 5.66
CA THR A 723 -26.25 -1.93 4.51
C THR A 723 -27.39 -2.89 4.86
N TYR A 724 -27.29 -3.61 5.98
CA TYR A 724 -28.34 -4.54 6.42
C TYR A 724 -29.58 -3.84 6.99
N LEU A 725 -29.40 -2.69 7.64
CA LEU A 725 -30.54 -1.90 8.14
C LEU A 725 -31.35 -1.29 7.00
N SER A 726 -30.69 -0.83 5.95
CA SER A 726 -31.32 -0.16 4.80
C SER A 726 -31.82 -1.14 3.73
N GLY A 727 -31.15 -2.27 3.54
CA GLY A 727 -31.28 -3.16 2.40
C GLY A 727 -30.65 -2.60 1.12
N ASP A 728 -29.67 -1.67 1.26
CA ASP A 728 -29.01 -0.99 0.16
C ASP A 728 -27.48 -1.01 0.36
N CYS A 729 -26.77 -1.61 -0.59
CA CYS A 729 -25.30 -1.75 -0.54
C CYS A 729 -24.53 -0.67 -1.30
N THR A 730 -25.17 0.40 -1.75
CA THR A 730 -24.53 1.44 -2.58
C THR A 730 -23.31 2.04 -1.90
N TYR A 731 -23.41 2.42 -0.63
CA TYR A 731 -22.28 2.98 0.12
C TYR A 731 -21.16 1.96 0.36
N LEU A 732 -21.51 0.72 0.68
CA LEU A 732 -20.53 -0.35 0.86
C LEU A 732 -19.78 -0.65 -0.44
N LYS A 733 -20.45 -0.65 -1.60
CA LYS A 733 -19.84 -0.79 -2.92
C LYS A 733 -18.91 0.39 -3.22
N THR A 734 -19.38 1.62 -3.02
CA THR A 734 -18.59 2.83 -3.27
C THR A 734 -17.33 2.84 -2.43
N TRP A 735 -17.45 2.51 -1.14
CA TRP A 735 -16.30 2.36 -0.26
C TRP A 735 -15.33 1.28 -0.76
N MET A 736 -15.81 0.08 -1.08
CA MET A 736 -14.97 -1.03 -1.57
C MET A 736 -14.21 -0.65 -2.86
N MET A 737 -14.87 0.06 -3.80
CA MET A 737 -14.22 0.56 -5.02
C MET A 737 -13.18 1.66 -4.76
N SER A 738 -13.30 2.40 -3.66
CA SER A 738 -12.35 3.46 -3.28
C SER A 738 -11.11 2.92 -2.54
N MET A 739 -11.14 1.65 -2.13
CA MET A 739 -10.02 1.03 -1.42
C MET A 739 -8.89 0.67 -2.39
N PRO A 740 -7.64 1.08 -2.13
CA PRO A 740 -6.52 0.62 -2.92
C PRO A 740 -6.33 -0.89 -2.73
N PRO A 741 -6.01 -1.65 -3.78
CA PRO A 741 -5.81 -3.08 -3.66
C PRO A 741 -4.64 -3.40 -2.72
N ALA A 742 -4.78 -4.47 -1.95
CA ALA A 742 -3.71 -5.03 -1.14
C ALA A 742 -2.52 -5.42 -2.03
N ARG A 743 -1.30 -5.19 -1.53
CA ARG A 743 -0.06 -5.49 -2.25
C ARG A 743 0.80 -6.43 -1.43
N GLU A 744 1.79 -7.00 -2.06
CA GLU A 744 2.80 -7.81 -1.38
C GLU A 744 3.37 -7.08 -0.16
N GLY A 745 3.40 -7.73 1.01
CA GLY A 745 3.86 -7.17 2.27
C GLY A 745 2.89 -6.24 3.00
N ARG A 746 1.69 -5.97 2.46
CA ARG A 746 0.64 -5.17 3.11
C ARG A 746 -0.77 -5.62 2.73
N SER A 747 -1.69 -5.60 3.68
CA SER A 747 -3.09 -5.96 3.48
C SER A 747 -3.99 -5.30 4.53
N TYR A 748 -5.25 -5.69 4.55
CA TYR A 748 -6.26 -5.19 5.48
C TYR A 748 -6.51 -6.20 6.59
N PHE A 749 -6.78 -5.71 7.80
CA PHE A 749 -7.38 -6.50 8.86
C PHE A 749 -8.87 -6.15 8.93
N ASN A 750 -9.70 -7.05 8.42
CA ASN A 750 -11.13 -6.85 8.33
C ASN A 750 -11.83 -7.37 9.58
N PHE A 751 -12.72 -6.58 10.14
CA PHE A 751 -13.59 -6.97 11.25
C PHE A 751 -14.94 -6.31 11.12
N ILE A 752 -15.96 -6.84 11.78
CA ILE A 752 -17.32 -6.28 11.79
C ILE A 752 -17.84 -6.04 13.20
N ALA A 753 -17.14 -6.56 14.19
CA ALA A 753 -17.33 -6.29 15.63
C ALA A 753 -16.02 -6.46 16.37
N SER A 754 -15.86 -5.75 17.48
CA SER A 754 -14.76 -5.86 18.44
C SER A 754 -15.27 -5.58 19.87
N HIS A 755 -14.34 -5.50 20.81
CA HIS A 755 -14.58 -5.08 22.21
C HIS A 755 -15.01 -3.61 22.34
N ASP A 756 -14.79 -2.81 21.31
CA ASP A 756 -15.21 -1.41 21.22
C ASP A 756 -16.64 -1.29 20.67
N GLY A 757 -17.23 -0.12 20.81
CA GLY A 757 -18.44 0.19 20.07
C GLY A 757 -18.17 0.44 18.59
N VAL A 758 -19.24 0.53 17.81
CA VAL A 758 -19.15 0.83 16.38
C VAL A 758 -18.74 2.29 16.17
N GLY A 759 -17.54 2.52 15.67
CA GLY A 759 -17.00 3.86 15.41
C GLY A 759 -17.77 4.60 14.30
N LEU A 760 -18.05 5.88 14.50
CA LEU A 760 -18.81 6.69 13.56
C LEU A 760 -17.93 7.61 12.69
N ARG A 761 -16.73 7.96 13.14
CA ARG A 761 -15.77 8.76 12.36
C ARG A 761 -15.42 8.15 10.99
N PRO A 762 -15.19 6.84 10.88
CA PRO A 762 -14.88 6.20 9.60
C PRO A 762 -16.00 6.29 8.57
N THR A 763 -17.21 6.75 8.95
CA THR A 763 -18.33 7.01 8.02
C THR A 763 -18.35 8.46 7.50
N GLU A 764 -17.51 9.33 8.03
CA GLU A 764 -17.40 10.72 7.58
C GLU A 764 -16.96 10.76 6.12
N GLY A 765 -17.70 11.50 5.28
CA GLY A 765 -17.50 11.51 3.82
C GLY A 765 -18.08 10.30 3.07
N LEU A 766 -18.53 9.25 3.76
CA LEU A 766 -19.16 8.07 3.18
C LEU A 766 -20.68 8.08 3.33
N LEU A 767 -21.19 8.21 4.57
CA LEU A 767 -22.63 8.34 4.84
C LEU A 767 -22.99 9.80 5.05
N ASN A 768 -24.14 10.26 4.51
CA ASN A 768 -24.62 11.58 4.80
C ASN A 768 -25.22 11.69 6.22
N GLU A 769 -25.46 12.91 6.68
CA GLU A 769 -25.89 13.15 8.05
C GLU A 769 -27.29 12.58 8.38
N LYS A 770 -28.21 12.58 7.40
CA LYS A 770 -29.56 12.03 7.57
C LYS A 770 -29.50 10.52 7.79
N GLU A 771 -28.67 9.83 7.03
CA GLU A 771 -28.46 8.38 7.09
C GLU A 771 -27.81 7.97 8.39
N ARG A 772 -26.77 8.69 8.82
CA ARG A 772 -26.14 8.45 10.13
C ARG A 772 -27.14 8.65 11.27
N LYS A 773 -27.94 9.71 11.24
CA LYS A 773 -29.00 9.94 12.25
C LYS A 773 -30.05 8.82 12.26
N LEU A 774 -30.47 8.35 11.08
CA LEU A 774 -31.44 7.24 10.96
C LEU A 774 -30.87 5.95 11.52
N MET A 775 -29.61 5.63 11.17
CA MET A 775 -28.90 4.45 11.70
C MET A 775 -28.83 4.51 13.23
N LEU A 776 -28.35 5.59 13.81
CA LEU A 776 -28.26 5.76 15.26
C LEU A 776 -29.61 5.68 15.97
N LYS A 777 -30.65 6.27 15.40
CA LYS A 777 -32.03 6.16 15.92
C LYS A 777 -32.49 4.71 15.96
N THR A 778 -32.15 3.95 14.94
CA THR A 778 -32.55 2.52 14.86
C THR A 778 -31.76 1.66 15.84
N LEU A 779 -30.43 1.85 15.91
CA LEU A 779 -29.59 1.15 16.88
C LEU A 779 -30.00 1.43 18.33
N LYS A 780 -30.40 2.66 18.67
CA LYS A 780 -30.99 2.99 19.98
C LYS A 780 -32.24 2.18 20.28
N LYS A 781 -33.11 1.94 19.28
CA LYS A 781 -34.27 1.07 19.45
C LYS A 781 -33.89 -0.39 19.70
N PHE A 782 -32.71 -0.81 19.25
CA PHE A 782 -32.18 -2.15 19.47
C PHE A 782 -31.32 -2.26 20.74
N GLY A 783 -31.30 -1.21 21.57
CA GLY A 783 -30.64 -1.21 22.87
C GLY A 783 -29.26 -0.53 22.89
N ALA A 784 -28.84 0.11 21.81
CA ALA A 784 -27.53 0.77 21.78
C ALA A 784 -27.42 1.97 22.71
N THR A 785 -26.28 2.13 23.36
CA THR A 785 -25.84 3.35 24.04
C THR A 785 -24.90 4.15 23.14
N ILE A 786 -25.23 5.45 22.86
CA ILE A 786 -24.42 6.30 22.03
C ILE A 786 -23.52 7.17 22.90
N THR A 787 -22.21 7.10 22.70
CA THR A 787 -21.25 7.99 23.32
C THR A 787 -20.88 9.14 22.38
N SER A 788 -20.60 10.33 22.94
CA SER A 788 -20.31 11.55 22.20
C SER A 788 -18.85 12.00 22.43
N ARG A 789 -18.34 12.81 21.51
CA ARG A 789 -17.08 13.55 21.64
C ARG A 789 -17.32 15.06 21.53
N MET A 790 -16.37 15.84 22.00
CA MET A 790 -16.32 17.28 21.74
C MET A 790 -15.58 17.55 20.42
N ASN A 791 -16.23 18.30 19.52
CA ASN A 791 -15.59 18.80 18.31
C ASN A 791 -14.75 20.06 18.60
N VAL A 792 -13.92 20.49 17.63
CA VAL A 792 -13.15 21.74 17.66
C VAL A 792 -14.05 22.95 17.98
N ASP A 793 -15.28 22.96 17.45
CA ASP A 793 -16.31 23.98 17.70
C ASP A 793 -16.98 23.89 19.09
N LYS A 794 -16.48 23.05 20.00
CA LYS A 794 -17.05 22.77 21.34
C LYS A 794 -18.50 22.25 21.30
N LYS A 795 -18.91 21.61 20.19
CA LYS A 795 -20.21 20.95 20.06
C LYS A 795 -20.05 19.45 20.25
N GLU A 796 -20.99 18.84 20.95
CA GLU A 796 -21.05 17.38 21.05
C GLU A 796 -21.46 16.76 19.73
N SER A 797 -20.73 15.72 19.30
CA SER A 797 -21.09 14.88 18.15
C SER A 797 -21.01 13.40 18.53
N PRO A 798 -21.91 12.56 17.98
CA PRO A 798 -21.85 11.13 18.20
C PRO A 798 -20.50 10.57 17.76
N TYR A 799 -19.87 9.78 18.63
CA TYR A 799 -18.56 9.18 18.39
C TYR A 799 -18.64 7.69 18.14
N GLU A 800 -19.45 6.98 18.95
CA GLU A 800 -19.47 5.53 18.96
C GLU A 800 -20.88 5.02 19.34
N ALA A 801 -21.36 3.97 18.68
CA ALA A 801 -22.57 3.24 19.02
C ALA A 801 -22.17 1.93 19.71
N ASN A 802 -22.45 1.86 21.02
CA ASN A 802 -22.13 0.68 21.84
C ASN A 802 -23.34 -0.29 21.80
N ILE A 803 -23.14 -1.43 21.13
CA ILE A 803 -24.18 -2.46 20.90
C ILE A 803 -23.47 -3.77 20.51
N SER A 804 -24.03 -4.92 20.89
CA SER A 804 -23.58 -6.19 20.34
C SER A 804 -23.96 -6.28 18.86
N LEU A 805 -23.11 -6.92 18.05
CA LEU A 805 -23.42 -7.09 16.61
C LEU A 805 -24.70 -7.91 16.41
N TYR A 806 -24.94 -8.88 17.28
CA TYR A 806 -26.13 -9.72 17.21
C TYR A 806 -27.40 -8.88 17.34
N ASP A 807 -27.49 -7.99 18.31
CA ASP A 807 -28.61 -7.07 18.48
C ASP A 807 -28.62 -5.96 17.39
N ALA A 808 -27.50 -5.52 16.88
CA ALA A 808 -27.46 -4.57 15.77
C ALA A 808 -28.14 -5.12 14.52
N PHE A 809 -28.16 -6.46 14.35
CA PHE A 809 -28.83 -7.14 13.25
C PHE A 809 -30.22 -7.68 13.60
N LYS A 810 -30.82 -7.27 14.73
CA LYS A 810 -32.15 -7.69 15.16
C LYS A 810 -33.27 -7.36 14.16
N GLY A 811 -33.12 -6.23 13.45
CA GLY A 811 -34.12 -5.76 12.50
C GLY A 811 -33.54 -4.93 11.35
N THR A 812 -34.41 -4.09 10.76
CA THR A 812 -34.09 -3.14 9.68
C THR A 812 -34.70 -1.77 9.99
N PHE A 813 -34.46 -0.75 9.15
CA PHE A 813 -35.13 0.55 9.29
C PHE A 813 -36.68 0.45 9.24
N LYS A 814 -37.20 -0.58 8.58
CA LYS A 814 -38.64 -0.80 8.37
C LYS A 814 -39.28 -1.70 9.41
N SER A 815 -38.53 -2.62 10.02
CA SER A 815 -39.04 -3.64 10.91
C SER A 815 -38.06 -4.00 12.02
N SER A 816 -38.56 -4.09 13.26
CA SER A 816 -37.79 -4.60 14.41
C SER A 816 -37.94 -6.12 14.60
N ASN A 817 -38.45 -6.84 13.61
CA ASN A 817 -38.64 -8.28 13.67
C ASN A 817 -37.31 -9.01 13.53
N ASN A 818 -37.02 -9.92 14.45
CA ASN A 818 -35.79 -10.70 14.52
C ASN A 818 -35.79 -11.97 13.65
N LYS A 819 -36.85 -12.23 12.87
CA LYS A 819 -37.01 -13.42 12.02
C LYS A 819 -35.75 -13.82 11.26
N TYR A 820 -35.00 -12.83 10.76
CA TYR A 820 -33.79 -13.04 9.95
C TYR A 820 -32.50 -12.63 10.67
N GLN A 821 -32.48 -12.53 11.99
CA GLN A 821 -31.33 -12.07 12.77
C GLN A 821 -30.10 -12.94 12.50
N VAL A 822 -30.22 -14.25 12.64
CA VAL A 822 -29.12 -15.20 12.37
C VAL A 822 -28.72 -15.18 10.89
N ASN A 823 -29.69 -15.06 9.95
CA ASN A 823 -29.36 -14.98 8.54
C ASN A 823 -28.54 -13.73 8.19
N ARG A 824 -28.87 -12.56 8.78
CA ARG A 824 -28.09 -11.33 8.63
C ARG A 824 -26.69 -11.48 9.21
N MET A 825 -26.57 -12.09 10.40
CA MET A 825 -25.27 -12.40 11.03
C MET A 825 -24.41 -13.28 10.13
N LEU A 826 -24.96 -14.38 9.62
CA LEU A 826 -24.25 -15.31 8.74
C LEU A 826 -23.86 -14.66 7.42
N SER A 827 -24.74 -13.88 6.81
CA SER A 827 -24.48 -13.18 5.56
C SER A 827 -23.39 -12.12 5.73
N ALA A 828 -23.42 -11.33 6.82
CA ALA A 828 -22.41 -10.34 7.12
C ALA A 828 -21.01 -10.95 7.33
N HIS A 829 -20.94 -12.07 8.07
CA HIS A 829 -19.67 -12.79 8.25
C HIS A 829 -19.21 -13.47 6.95
N THR A 830 -20.12 -13.90 6.09
CA THR A 830 -19.76 -14.47 4.77
C THR A 830 -19.13 -13.40 3.87
N ILE A 831 -19.64 -12.16 3.93
CA ILE A 831 -19.01 -11.02 3.27
C ILE A 831 -17.61 -10.78 3.86
N LEU A 832 -17.50 -10.67 5.20
CA LEU A 832 -16.22 -10.50 5.89
C LEU A 832 -15.18 -11.53 5.46
N LEU A 833 -15.57 -12.80 5.42
CA LEU A 833 -14.68 -13.93 5.09
C LEU A 833 -14.21 -13.93 3.63
N ALA A 834 -14.95 -13.30 2.72
CA ALA A 834 -14.61 -13.27 1.30
C ALA A 834 -13.87 -12.00 0.87
N LEU A 835 -13.90 -10.93 1.66
CA LEU A 835 -13.22 -9.66 1.35
C LEU A 835 -11.69 -9.83 1.31
N GLU A 836 -11.05 -8.96 0.52
CA GLU A 836 -9.60 -8.79 0.49
C GLU A 836 -9.07 -8.39 1.87
N GLY A 837 -8.16 -9.19 2.44
CA GLY A 837 -7.62 -8.98 3.79
C GLY A 837 -7.74 -10.21 4.69
N ILE A 838 -7.25 -10.07 5.93
CA ILE A 838 -7.33 -11.10 6.97
C ILE A 838 -8.59 -10.84 7.80
N PRO A 839 -9.51 -11.80 7.95
CA PRO A 839 -10.69 -11.63 8.77
C PRO A 839 -10.40 -11.83 10.25
N GLY A 840 -10.84 -10.87 11.08
CA GLY A 840 -10.91 -10.94 12.52
C GLY A 840 -12.35 -11.11 12.99
N ILE A 841 -12.62 -12.13 13.81
CA ILE A 841 -13.95 -12.46 14.29
C ILE A 841 -13.99 -12.34 15.81
N TYR A 842 -14.82 -11.43 16.31
CA TYR A 842 -15.01 -11.24 17.75
C TYR A 842 -15.80 -12.37 18.37
N CYS A 843 -15.38 -12.87 19.54
CA CYS A 843 -15.96 -14.03 20.20
C CYS A 843 -17.48 -13.92 20.40
N HIS A 844 -17.98 -12.75 20.83
CA HIS A 844 -19.42 -12.54 21.06
C HIS A 844 -20.25 -12.56 19.78
N SER A 845 -19.68 -12.17 18.65
CA SER A 845 -20.32 -12.37 17.34
C SER A 845 -20.39 -13.83 16.96
N PHE A 846 -19.38 -14.61 17.34
CA PHE A 846 -19.32 -16.05 17.07
C PHE A 846 -20.37 -16.81 17.89
N PHE A 847 -20.62 -16.34 19.14
CA PHE A 847 -21.57 -16.98 20.05
C PHE A 847 -23.02 -16.46 19.90
N GLY A 848 -23.25 -15.40 19.14
CA GLY A 848 -24.58 -14.75 19.07
C GLY A 848 -24.96 -14.06 20.39
N THR A 849 -23.99 -13.48 21.10
CA THR A 849 -24.22 -12.84 22.41
C THR A 849 -25.03 -11.56 22.24
N GLU A 850 -26.13 -11.44 23.02
CA GLU A 850 -26.96 -10.23 23.07
C GLU A 850 -26.30 -9.10 23.89
N ASN A 851 -26.94 -7.93 23.93
CA ASN A 851 -26.50 -6.79 24.75
C ASN A 851 -26.53 -7.13 26.23
N ASP A 852 -25.42 -6.93 26.93
CA ASP A 852 -25.33 -7.10 28.39
C ASP A 852 -25.63 -5.78 29.12
N HIS A 853 -26.90 -5.45 29.28
CA HIS A 853 -27.34 -4.25 29.99
C HIS A 853 -27.06 -4.32 31.50
N ASP A 854 -27.05 -5.52 32.07
CA ASP A 854 -26.74 -5.71 33.50
C ASP A 854 -25.28 -5.37 33.79
N LEU A 855 -24.35 -5.79 32.92
CA LEU A 855 -22.95 -5.45 33.04
C LEU A 855 -22.72 -3.94 32.87
N VAL A 856 -23.46 -3.29 31.95
CA VAL A 856 -23.43 -1.81 31.81
C VAL A 856 -23.89 -1.14 33.10
N ALA A 857 -25.00 -1.58 33.68
CA ALA A 857 -25.53 -1.03 34.93
C ALA A 857 -24.54 -1.21 36.10
N LYS A 858 -23.88 -2.37 36.17
CA LYS A 858 -22.89 -2.70 37.20
C LYS A 858 -21.59 -1.88 37.07
N THR A 859 -21.10 -1.69 35.84
CA THR A 859 -19.80 -1.04 35.61
C THR A 859 -19.90 0.46 35.35
N GLY A 860 -21.08 0.95 34.97
CA GLY A 860 -21.28 2.34 34.51
C GLY A 860 -20.62 2.66 33.15
N ARG A 861 -20.10 1.65 32.45
CA ARG A 861 -19.35 1.81 31.20
C ARG A 861 -20.19 1.34 30.01
N ALA A 862 -20.41 2.22 29.01
CA ALA A 862 -21.20 1.91 27.82
C ALA A 862 -20.66 0.71 27.01
N ARG A 863 -19.34 0.56 26.93
CA ARG A 863 -18.69 -0.55 26.18
C ARG A 863 -18.91 -1.92 26.80
N SER A 864 -19.21 -1.99 28.11
CA SER A 864 -19.50 -3.25 28.80
C SER A 864 -20.68 -4.02 28.18
N ILE A 865 -21.54 -3.34 27.42
CA ILE A 865 -22.69 -3.93 26.69
C ILE A 865 -22.26 -5.07 25.75
N ASN A 866 -21.01 -5.04 25.29
CA ASN A 866 -20.45 -5.98 24.31
C ASN A 866 -19.25 -6.76 24.89
N ARG A 867 -19.16 -6.89 26.23
CA ARG A 867 -18.03 -7.54 26.93
C ARG A 867 -18.51 -8.58 27.96
N HIS A 868 -19.53 -9.33 27.58
CA HIS A 868 -20.08 -10.39 28.44
C HIS A 868 -19.02 -11.45 28.76
N SER A 869 -19.00 -11.96 30.00
CA SER A 869 -18.12 -13.06 30.41
C SER A 869 -18.94 -14.33 30.61
N TRP A 870 -18.76 -15.29 29.72
CA TRP A 870 -19.50 -16.55 29.73
C TRP A 870 -18.96 -17.51 30.82
N ASN A 871 -19.88 -18.18 31.53
CA ASN A 871 -19.52 -19.40 32.21
C ASN A 871 -19.32 -20.53 31.17
N ASP A 872 -18.28 -21.34 31.31
CA ASP A 872 -17.93 -22.41 30.33
C ASP A 872 -19.09 -23.41 30.10
N ASN A 873 -19.83 -23.76 31.16
CA ASN A 873 -20.97 -24.69 31.03
C ASN A 873 -22.16 -24.01 30.32
N ASP A 874 -22.48 -22.78 30.70
CA ASP A 874 -23.60 -22.05 30.08
C ASP A 874 -23.32 -21.78 28.59
N LEU A 875 -22.09 -21.45 28.23
CA LEU A 875 -21.67 -21.31 26.83
C LEU A 875 -21.80 -22.63 26.07
N LYS A 876 -21.37 -23.74 26.66
CA LYS A 876 -21.50 -25.06 26.03
C LYS A 876 -22.94 -25.43 25.82
N ASP A 877 -23.80 -25.17 26.81
CA ASP A 877 -25.24 -25.43 26.67
C ASP A 877 -25.87 -24.59 25.58
N LEU A 878 -25.42 -23.34 25.41
CA LEU A 878 -25.87 -22.44 24.33
C LEU A 878 -25.46 -22.97 22.95
N ILE A 879 -24.18 -23.31 22.75
CA ILE A 879 -23.64 -23.65 21.42
C ILE A 879 -23.80 -25.12 21.02
N LEU A 880 -24.13 -26.01 21.94
CA LEU A 880 -24.30 -27.45 21.66
C LEU A 880 -25.76 -27.88 21.59
N ASN A 881 -26.72 -27.08 22.06
CA ASN A 881 -28.12 -27.39 22.02
C ASN A 881 -28.77 -27.03 20.67
N ASP A 882 -29.12 -28.03 19.88
CA ASP A 882 -29.70 -27.89 18.53
C ASP A 882 -31.02 -27.07 18.48
N LYS A 883 -31.63 -26.79 19.62
CA LYS A 883 -32.83 -25.94 19.69
C LYS A 883 -32.52 -24.46 19.69
N ASN A 884 -31.27 -24.09 19.98
CA ASN A 884 -30.85 -22.70 20.07
C ASN A 884 -30.43 -22.17 18.71
N PRO A 885 -30.86 -20.99 18.29
CA PRO A 885 -30.42 -20.38 17.05
C PRO A 885 -28.91 -20.08 17.06
N GLU A 886 -28.30 -19.89 18.23
CA GLU A 886 -26.85 -19.69 18.42
C GLU A 886 -26.08 -20.98 18.09
N ASN A 887 -26.61 -22.18 18.33
CA ASN A 887 -25.97 -23.43 17.88
C ASN A 887 -25.84 -23.44 16.35
N TYR A 888 -26.90 -23.09 15.64
CA TYR A 888 -26.89 -23.01 14.17
C TYR A 888 -25.90 -21.94 13.69
N LEU A 889 -25.89 -20.75 14.31
CA LEU A 889 -24.96 -19.68 14.00
C LEU A 889 -23.52 -20.16 14.17
N PHE A 890 -23.18 -20.73 15.33
CA PHE A 890 -21.85 -21.21 15.67
C PHE A 890 -21.34 -22.26 14.68
N ASN A 891 -22.13 -23.27 14.39
CA ASN A 891 -21.77 -24.37 13.51
C ASN A 891 -21.65 -23.91 12.05
N GLU A 892 -22.55 -23.04 11.58
CA GLU A 892 -22.48 -22.49 10.21
C GLU A 892 -21.29 -21.56 10.02
N LEU A 893 -20.92 -20.74 11.00
CA LEU A 893 -19.72 -19.92 10.92
C LEU A 893 -18.47 -20.78 10.84
N ARG A 894 -18.34 -21.80 11.68
CA ARG A 894 -17.23 -22.76 11.63
C ARG A 894 -17.15 -23.44 10.26
N ARG A 895 -18.27 -23.88 9.72
CA ARG A 895 -18.33 -24.51 8.40
C ARG A 895 -17.85 -23.56 7.29
N ARG A 896 -18.32 -22.30 7.28
CA ARG A 896 -17.94 -21.31 6.26
C ARG A 896 -16.46 -20.94 6.36
N ILE A 897 -15.93 -20.82 7.58
CA ILE A 897 -14.50 -20.55 7.80
C ILE A 897 -13.66 -21.72 7.27
N ARG A 898 -14.02 -22.98 7.55
CA ARG A 898 -13.31 -24.16 7.01
C ARG A 898 -13.35 -24.23 5.48
N ILE A 899 -14.46 -23.83 4.86
CA ILE A 899 -14.56 -23.72 3.40
C ILE A 899 -13.60 -22.63 2.90
N ARG A 900 -13.64 -21.43 3.50
CA ARG A 900 -12.79 -20.30 3.13
C ARG A 900 -11.32 -20.66 3.17
N ARG A 901 -10.86 -21.30 4.23
CA ARG A 901 -9.47 -21.71 4.46
C ARG A 901 -8.89 -22.63 3.38
N LYS A 902 -9.72 -23.24 2.57
CA LYS A 902 -9.33 -24.09 1.46
C LYS A 902 -9.28 -23.36 0.10
N GLN A 903 -9.60 -22.06 0.06
CA GLN A 903 -9.77 -21.34 -1.19
C GLN A 903 -8.63 -20.34 -1.42
N GLU A 904 -7.76 -20.62 -2.38
CA GLU A 904 -6.65 -19.73 -2.77
C GLU A 904 -7.13 -18.35 -3.23
N ALA A 905 -8.33 -18.25 -3.81
CA ALA A 905 -8.92 -16.99 -4.23
C ALA A 905 -9.26 -16.05 -3.06
N PHE A 906 -9.32 -16.56 -1.82
CA PHE A 906 -9.51 -15.75 -0.62
C PHE A 906 -8.19 -15.36 0.07
N HIS A 907 -7.05 -15.55 -0.60
CA HIS A 907 -5.77 -15.00 -0.14
C HIS A 907 -5.89 -13.48 0.10
N PRO A 908 -5.34 -12.93 1.20
CA PRO A 908 -5.46 -11.50 1.54
C PRO A 908 -4.97 -10.52 0.47
N ASN A 909 -4.10 -10.97 -0.44
CA ASN A 909 -3.59 -10.18 -1.57
C ASN A 909 -4.13 -10.66 -2.93
N ALA A 910 -5.12 -11.55 -2.97
CA ALA A 910 -5.78 -11.97 -4.20
C ALA A 910 -6.62 -10.83 -4.79
N THR A 911 -6.77 -10.83 -6.11
CA THR A 911 -7.53 -9.78 -6.81
C THR A 911 -8.99 -9.73 -6.35
N GLN A 912 -9.51 -8.51 -6.15
CA GLN A 912 -10.91 -8.25 -5.83
C GLN A 912 -11.50 -7.22 -6.79
N LEU A 913 -12.65 -7.54 -7.41
CA LEU A 913 -13.38 -6.63 -8.30
C LEU A 913 -14.85 -6.59 -7.94
N THR A 914 -15.42 -5.39 -7.87
CA THR A 914 -16.85 -5.18 -7.58
C THR A 914 -17.72 -5.60 -8.76
N LEU A 915 -18.85 -6.29 -8.47
CA LEU A 915 -19.88 -6.64 -9.43
C LEU A 915 -21.16 -5.85 -9.16
N HIS A 916 -21.91 -5.51 -10.23
CA HIS A 916 -23.07 -4.63 -10.15
C HIS A 916 -24.36 -5.35 -10.50
N PHE A 917 -25.11 -5.83 -9.46
CA PHE A 917 -26.42 -6.47 -9.56
C PHE A 917 -27.50 -5.66 -8.83
N GLY A 918 -27.48 -4.33 -8.96
CA GLY A 918 -28.40 -3.43 -8.26
C GLY A 918 -27.98 -3.16 -6.80
N SER A 919 -28.87 -2.49 -6.04
CA SER A 919 -28.57 -2.05 -4.66
C SER A 919 -28.83 -3.10 -3.58
N SER A 920 -29.64 -4.13 -3.89
CA SER A 920 -30.00 -5.20 -2.94
C SER A 920 -29.07 -6.41 -3.00
N ILE A 921 -28.13 -6.44 -3.92
CA ILE A 921 -27.13 -7.49 -4.08
C ILE A 921 -25.73 -6.89 -3.92
N PHE A 922 -25.02 -7.34 -2.89
CA PHE A 922 -23.61 -7.03 -2.72
C PHE A 922 -22.78 -8.17 -3.28
N ALA A 923 -22.08 -7.91 -4.38
CA ALA A 923 -21.33 -8.93 -5.08
C ALA A 923 -19.95 -8.43 -5.53
N PHE A 924 -18.99 -9.33 -5.50
CA PHE A 924 -17.62 -9.09 -5.97
C PHE A 924 -16.97 -10.40 -6.41
N TRP A 925 -15.96 -10.27 -7.24
CA TRP A 925 -15.17 -11.36 -7.77
C TRP A 925 -13.83 -11.41 -7.06
N ARG A 926 -13.36 -12.62 -6.74
CA ARG A 926 -12.04 -12.91 -6.21
C ARG A 926 -11.29 -13.81 -7.18
N GLU A 927 -10.03 -13.49 -7.47
CA GLU A 927 -9.16 -14.34 -8.30
C GLU A 927 -7.87 -14.62 -7.53
N SER A 928 -7.48 -15.91 -7.44
CA SER A 928 -6.25 -16.34 -6.77
C SER A 928 -5.00 -15.72 -7.43
N ILE A 929 -3.93 -15.58 -6.66
CA ILE A 929 -2.65 -14.97 -7.13
C ILE A 929 -2.11 -15.72 -8.36
N ASN A 930 -2.24 -17.07 -8.37
CA ASN A 930 -1.83 -17.92 -9.48
C ASN A 930 -2.86 -17.96 -10.64
N ARG A 931 -4.00 -17.26 -10.49
CA ARG A 931 -5.11 -17.18 -11.45
C ARG A 931 -5.76 -18.52 -11.82
N LYS A 932 -5.64 -19.54 -10.97
CA LYS A 932 -6.27 -20.84 -11.21
C LYS A 932 -7.69 -20.90 -10.66
N GLN A 933 -7.96 -20.18 -9.58
CA GLN A 933 -9.27 -20.14 -8.93
C GLN A 933 -9.92 -18.77 -9.03
N CYS A 934 -11.17 -18.75 -9.45
CA CYS A 934 -12.07 -17.60 -9.42
C CYS A 934 -13.27 -17.89 -8.56
N ILE A 935 -13.68 -16.95 -7.71
CA ILE A 935 -14.86 -17.06 -6.87
C ILE A 935 -15.72 -15.81 -7.02
N PHE A 936 -16.98 -15.99 -7.38
CA PHE A 936 -18.01 -14.96 -7.33
C PHE A 936 -18.69 -15.01 -5.96
N ALA A 937 -18.43 -14.03 -5.11
CA ALA A 937 -19.07 -13.86 -3.81
C ALA A 937 -20.33 -12.99 -4.00
N ILE A 938 -21.50 -13.57 -3.88
CA ILE A 938 -22.78 -12.93 -4.17
C ILE A 938 -23.67 -13.00 -2.93
N ASN A 939 -24.15 -11.84 -2.45
CA ASN A 939 -24.89 -11.74 -1.20
C ASN A 939 -26.17 -10.94 -1.39
N ASN A 940 -27.31 -11.54 -1.15
CA ASN A 940 -28.58 -10.82 -1.01
C ASN A 940 -28.62 -10.16 0.37
N ILE A 941 -28.63 -8.81 0.39
CA ILE A 941 -28.62 -8.04 1.66
C ILE A 941 -30.01 -7.53 2.04
N SER A 942 -31.05 -8.08 1.42
CA SER A 942 -32.44 -7.67 1.62
C SER A 942 -33.32 -8.79 2.17
N ASP A 943 -34.49 -8.41 2.71
CA ASP A 943 -35.52 -9.30 3.23
C ASP A 943 -36.43 -9.89 2.13
N LYS A 944 -36.08 -9.72 0.85
CA LYS A 944 -36.79 -10.21 -0.31
C LYS A 944 -35.93 -11.14 -1.14
N SER A 945 -36.52 -12.14 -1.76
CA SER A 945 -35.81 -12.96 -2.76
C SER A 945 -35.40 -12.09 -3.96
N GLN A 946 -34.19 -12.29 -4.44
CA GLN A 946 -33.61 -11.54 -5.55
C GLN A 946 -33.21 -12.49 -6.69
N LYS A 947 -33.65 -12.18 -7.90
CA LYS A 947 -33.27 -12.94 -9.09
C LYS A 947 -32.15 -12.22 -9.81
N ILE A 948 -31.04 -12.90 -10.05
CA ILE A 948 -29.90 -12.38 -10.83
C ILE A 948 -29.68 -13.20 -12.10
N SER A 949 -29.16 -12.55 -13.14
CA SER A 949 -28.77 -13.20 -14.39
C SER A 949 -27.35 -13.77 -14.25
N LEU A 950 -27.19 -15.07 -14.49
CA LEU A 950 -25.87 -15.72 -14.54
C LEU A 950 -25.09 -15.34 -15.81
N LEU A 951 -25.77 -14.83 -16.84
CA LEU A 951 -25.11 -14.32 -18.06
C LEU A 951 -24.21 -13.13 -17.77
N GLU A 952 -24.54 -12.33 -16.73
CA GLU A 952 -23.72 -11.19 -16.30
C GLU A 952 -22.42 -11.61 -15.58
N LEU A 953 -22.31 -12.85 -15.11
CA LEU A 953 -21.10 -13.41 -14.52
C LEU A 953 -20.11 -13.91 -15.57
N ASN A 954 -20.55 -14.06 -16.82
CA ASN A 954 -19.73 -14.57 -17.94
C ASN A 954 -18.96 -15.85 -17.57
N LEU A 955 -19.69 -16.85 -17.03
CA LEU A 955 -19.11 -18.15 -16.66
C LEU A 955 -18.54 -18.83 -17.91
N ILE A 956 -17.26 -19.22 -17.84
CA ILE A 956 -16.58 -19.90 -18.95
C ILE A 956 -17.16 -21.32 -19.10
N GLY A 957 -17.75 -21.62 -20.25
CA GLY A 957 -18.48 -22.87 -20.49
C GLY A 957 -17.62 -24.15 -20.51
N THR A 958 -16.28 -24.00 -20.53
CA THR A 958 -15.32 -25.12 -20.43
C THR A 958 -14.98 -25.48 -18.98
N GLU A 959 -15.42 -24.67 -18.00
CA GLU A 959 -15.19 -24.90 -16.57
C GLU A 959 -16.47 -25.39 -15.88
N SER A 960 -16.33 -26.21 -14.86
CA SER A 960 -17.42 -26.55 -13.95
C SER A 960 -17.51 -25.54 -12.82
N TRP A 961 -18.69 -24.98 -12.60
CA TRP A 961 -18.92 -23.99 -11.56
C TRP A 961 -19.77 -24.58 -10.44
N THR A 962 -19.34 -24.37 -9.21
CA THR A 962 -20.01 -24.90 -8.02
C THR A 962 -20.10 -23.83 -6.93
N ASP A 963 -21.27 -23.68 -6.30
CA ASP A 963 -21.38 -22.91 -5.06
C ASP A 963 -20.77 -23.69 -3.90
N LEU A 964 -19.70 -23.18 -3.35
CA LEU A 964 -18.95 -23.80 -2.24
C LEU A 964 -19.74 -23.90 -0.93
N LEU A 965 -20.81 -23.11 -0.79
CA LEU A 965 -21.62 -23.09 0.43
C LEU A 965 -22.75 -24.16 0.40
N THR A 966 -23.25 -24.51 -0.79
CA THR A 966 -24.39 -25.42 -0.94
C THR A 966 -24.09 -26.65 -1.79
N ASP A 967 -22.91 -26.74 -2.40
CA ASP A 967 -22.47 -27.75 -3.37
C ASP A 967 -23.34 -27.79 -4.67
N LYS A 968 -24.15 -26.73 -4.90
CA LYS A 968 -24.95 -26.59 -6.11
C LYS A 968 -24.06 -26.31 -7.31
N LYS A 969 -24.22 -27.12 -8.35
CA LYS A 969 -23.51 -26.95 -9.62
C LYS A 969 -24.27 -26.02 -10.55
N PHE A 970 -23.51 -25.23 -11.31
CA PHE A 970 -24.00 -24.33 -12.35
C PHE A 970 -23.35 -24.69 -13.70
N THR A 971 -24.13 -24.55 -14.74
CA THR A 971 -23.71 -24.80 -16.13
C THR A 971 -23.93 -23.54 -16.96
N ALA A 972 -23.27 -23.45 -18.12
CA ALA A 972 -23.49 -22.35 -19.06
C ALA A 972 -24.95 -22.21 -19.54
N ASN A 973 -25.79 -23.23 -19.34
CA ASN A 973 -27.20 -23.23 -19.72
C ASN A 973 -28.10 -22.64 -18.62
N ASP A 974 -27.58 -22.43 -17.41
CA ASP A 974 -28.33 -21.80 -16.32
C ASP A 974 -28.39 -20.28 -16.55
N ASN A 975 -29.55 -19.75 -16.92
CA ASN A 975 -29.70 -18.33 -17.27
C ASN A 975 -29.83 -17.41 -16.03
N SER A 976 -30.31 -17.93 -14.93
CA SER A 976 -30.55 -17.11 -13.72
C SER A 976 -30.59 -17.94 -12.44
N ILE A 977 -30.32 -17.28 -11.33
CA ILE A 977 -30.46 -17.84 -9.98
C ILE A 977 -31.30 -16.92 -9.10
N THR A 978 -32.11 -17.51 -8.23
CA THR A 978 -32.84 -16.79 -7.18
C THR A 978 -32.13 -16.99 -5.86
N LEU A 979 -31.79 -15.88 -5.20
CA LEU A 979 -31.24 -15.86 -3.84
C LEU A 979 -32.35 -15.56 -2.86
N GLU A 980 -32.53 -16.41 -1.87
CA GLU A 980 -33.44 -16.18 -0.76
C GLU A 980 -33.03 -14.98 0.10
N PRO A 981 -33.89 -14.45 0.97
CA PRO A 981 -33.55 -13.36 1.87
C PRO A 981 -32.26 -13.64 2.66
N TYR A 982 -31.29 -12.74 2.55
CA TYR A 982 -29.95 -12.81 3.21
C TYR A 982 -29.13 -14.05 2.86
N GLN A 983 -29.42 -14.71 1.74
CA GLN A 983 -28.60 -15.80 1.23
C GLN A 983 -27.31 -15.30 0.62
N SER A 984 -26.23 -16.04 0.85
CA SER A 984 -24.92 -15.84 0.25
C SER A 984 -24.50 -17.04 -0.59
N LEU A 985 -23.77 -16.81 -1.68
CA LEU A 985 -23.18 -17.82 -2.56
C LEU A 985 -21.70 -17.52 -2.79
N TRP A 986 -20.89 -18.58 -2.88
CA TRP A 986 -19.50 -18.55 -3.35
C TRP A 986 -19.38 -19.47 -4.56
N ILE A 987 -19.63 -18.93 -5.75
CA ILE A 987 -19.58 -19.70 -7.00
C ILE A 987 -18.14 -19.76 -7.49
N SER A 988 -17.53 -20.94 -7.45
CA SER A 988 -16.13 -21.19 -7.82
C SER A 988 -16.02 -22.04 -9.07
N ASN A 989 -14.96 -21.81 -9.86
CA ASN A 989 -14.57 -22.67 -10.98
C ASN A 989 -13.87 -23.96 -10.54
N GLU A 990 -13.53 -24.12 -9.24
CA GLU A 990 -13.01 -25.35 -8.66
C GLU A 990 -14.01 -25.96 -7.69
N SER A 991 -14.21 -27.25 -7.77
CA SER A 991 -15.04 -27.97 -6.81
C SER A 991 -14.37 -27.96 -5.43
N ARG A 992 -15.20 -27.92 -4.39
CA ARG A 992 -14.76 -28.09 -3.01
C ARG A 992 -13.95 -29.40 -2.89
N SER A 993 -12.68 -29.32 -2.52
CA SER A 993 -11.93 -30.52 -2.14
C SER A 993 -12.52 -31.10 -0.86
N SER A 994 -12.94 -32.32 -0.90
CA SER A 994 -13.56 -33.08 0.20
C SER A 994 -12.63 -33.20 1.41
#